data_1f9d5ff45228adba288526d7af9299e3
#
_entry.id   1f9d5ff45228adba288526d7af9299e3
#
_cell.length_a   1.000
_cell.length_b   1.000
_cell.length_c   1.000
_cell.angle_alpha   90.00
_cell.angle_beta   90.00
_cell.angle_gamma   90.00
#
_symmetry.space_group_name_H-M   'P 1'
#
loop_
_entity.id
_entity.type
_entity.pdbx_description
1 polymer ?
#
loop_
_entity_poly.entity_id
_entity_poly.type
_entity_poly.pdbx_seq_one_letter_code
_entity_poly.pdbx_strand_id
1 'polypeptide(L)'
;MNKEDGFKNRFRTFLSRLTPEKVVGVGGLAVFGATAVLAYDPSGGAGPALALWLGNLGLNVLAGIVNQAYDNLRQGPGLAEEERLKQLAQTLEQKVAHDVQLQTEIGALLNETNALAIAEEVVKDNPAVHGWLIFRIAQDVQQYRGDFDQLHQAIAELKELVAAGQGADHEAALKIYLETVARQTARLPLSPLDPSGRESTQIALHQVFISLNAGESINASTNRKDRIWVSRSVLSHLYFNTQVIILGDPGSGKSTLLRYLTFLLAKSQSDVDGNWARHLSWIELGFALDEKLGSITSEFSKLQSSNNKRETRQLFWLEPLPLPVLLNLRDLAAAGFDPTSPTAIWDFFVGELDKQDLSVALAALQRKAQAGEVIFLLDGVDEVPIEQRPPIWQAVKALDLGVYGGNRWVATCRVLSFHQDEAAKADICTIEPFDEAQIDDFIDRWYASLHTLSELSQDKAAAMAQQLKAAARREGLRPLAQNPMLLTIMALVQTYYGTLPDERAKLYQQCVETLLLRWQRHKEVEQAEELPGVLAQLGTTQENLERLLWEIGWQAHSQQAERDAAADIPENQVMQIARKYLDGSYGKAEQFVEYTERWAHLLIGRGGQSERMFTFPHRTFQEYLAACFLASQRRFGREASKLAAESDSWREVLNLAAGTLVFNQKNREKAVDGINDVCPEQMPATKDSAGWRRVWLAGEMAAVVGLSALEMDEVGKELLPRLQRMLSALLDTGQLTTQQRAEAGTALAVLGDPRPGVCSKEPLMLPVITVPEPFALRENDEKVTLVPFAIAKYPVTNAQYHFFAEDGGYSDKWRDCWSEEGWRWKEREGWVKPRFWQNGEFNKANQPVVGISWYEAEAFCRWLTQTAEGSYRLPTEAEWERAAGHTDRRKFPWGDEWQMDQANSSEARLDRTSAVGMFPAGQAVCGAADLVGNVWEWTNSWFDKDKEWRVLRGGSWDGSQHVARVGIRNWHSPRSWSSSFGFRVVSPVGSGS
;
A
#
# COMPACT_ATOMS: atom_id res chain seq x y z
N MET A 1 -48.64 29.61 15.59
CA MET A 1 -48.20 28.21 15.70
C MET A 1 -47.99 27.73 14.28
N ASN A 2 -46.75 27.53 13.92
CA ASN A 2 -46.36 27.11 12.58
C ASN A 2 -46.88 25.67 12.29
N LYS A 3 -47.29 25.41 11.05
CA LYS A 3 -47.73 24.06 10.62
C LYS A 3 -46.66 22.98 10.89
N GLU A 4 -45.39 23.37 10.93
CA GLU A 4 -44.25 22.52 11.23
C GLU A 4 -44.16 22.03 12.69
N ASP A 5 -44.47 22.88 13.65
CA ASP A 5 -44.51 22.48 15.10
C ASP A 5 -45.66 21.50 15.39
N GLY A 6 -46.73 21.61 14.65
CA GLY A 6 -47.86 20.69 14.73
C GLY A 6 -47.49 19.27 14.23
N PHE A 7 -46.73 19.15 13.14
CA PHE A 7 -46.27 17.85 12.59
C PHE A 7 -45.24 17.17 13.52
N LYS A 8 -44.26 17.90 14.03
CA LYS A 8 -43.24 17.35 14.94
C LYS A 8 -43.86 16.73 16.18
N ASN A 9 -44.82 17.42 16.81
CA ASN A 9 -45.50 16.91 18.00
C ASN A 9 -46.40 15.70 17.69
N ARG A 10 -47.11 15.69 16.57
CA ARG A 10 -47.95 14.58 16.16
C ARG A 10 -47.13 13.31 15.86
N PHE A 11 -46.01 13.49 15.17
CA PHE A 11 -45.11 12.38 14.80
C PHE A 11 -44.41 11.81 16.04
N ARG A 12 -43.96 12.68 16.97
CA ARG A 12 -43.36 12.24 18.25
C ARG A 12 -44.36 11.48 19.12
N THR A 13 -45.63 11.92 19.18
CA THR A 13 -46.68 11.24 19.94
C THR A 13 -47.07 9.89 19.30
N PHE A 14 -47.07 9.78 18.02
CA PHE A 14 -47.26 8.50 17.30
C PHE A 14 -46.11 7.52 17.62
N LEU A 15 -44.86 7.96 17.51
CA LEU A 15 -43.67 7.10 17.79
C LEU A 15 -43.60 6.61 19.24
N SER A 16 -43.95 7.46 20.21
CA SER A 16 -43.88 7.09 21.64
C SER A 16 -44.86 5.98 22.06
N ARG A 17 -45.77 5.60 21.16
CA ARG A 17 -46.80 4.57 21.40
C ARG A 17 -46.53 3.26 20.72
N LEU A 18 -45.56 3.22 19.79
CA LEU A 18 -45.07 1.97 19.20
C LEU A 18 -44.06 1.36 20.16
N THR A 19 -44.45 0.33 20.91
CA THR A 19 -43.53 -0.41 21.77
C THR A 19 -42.77 -1.45 20.93
N PRO A 20 -41.46 -1.67 21.16
CA PRO A 20 -40.63 -2.62 20.42
C PRO A 20 -41.20 -4.04 20.36
N GLU A 21 -41.91 -4.48 21.38
CA GLU A 21 -42.50 -5.81 21.50
C GLU A 21 -43.76 -6.01 20.59
N LYS A 22 -44.39 -4.88 20.14
CA LYS A 22 -45.63 -4.92 19.36
C LYS A 22 -45.46 -4.64 17.89
N VAL A 23 -44.30 -4.18 17.47
CA VAL A 23 -43.95 -4.04 16.08
C VAL A 23 -43.29 -5.36 15.65
N VAL A 24 -44.10 -6.31 15.25
CA VAL A 24 -43.61 -7.57 14.69
C VAL A 24 -42.85 -7.24 13.42
N GLY A 25 -41.54 -7.17 13.56
CA GLY A 25 -40.61 -6.96 12.46
C GLY A 25 -40.77 -5.60 11.75
N VAL A 26 -39.88 -5.41 10.81
CA VAL A 26 -39.73 -4.32 9.87
C VAL A 26 -41.02 -3.81 9.21
N GLY A 27 -42.10 -4.62 9.19
CA GLY A 27 -43.44 -4.31 8.67
C GLY A 27 -44.12 -3.09 9.25
N GLY A 28 -43.90 -2.83 10.54
CA GLY A 28 -44.41 -1.64 11.18
C GLY A 28 -43.86 -0.35 10.60
N LEU A 29 -42.66 -0.35 10.07
CA LEU A 29 -41.96 0.83 9.55
C LEU A 29 -42.41 1.27 8.13
N ALA A 30 -42.70 0.33 7.25
CA ALA A 30 -43.22 0.68 5.93
C ALA A 30 -44.64 1.23 6.02
N VAL A 31 -45.47 0.62 6.91
CA VAL A 31 -46.80 1.16 7.25
C VAL A 31 -46.65 2.51 7.94
N PHE A 32 -45.64 2.70 8.74
CA PHE A 32 -45.31 3.92 9.42
C PHE A 32 -44.86 5.04 8.44
N GLY A 33 -43.96 4.74 7.50
CA GLY A 33 -43.55 5.66 6.45
C GLY A 33 -44.74 6.13 5.58
N ALA A 34 -45.61 5.20 5.16
CA ALA A 34 -46.82 5.50 4.42
C ALA A 34 -47.78 6.38 5.22
N THR A 35 -47.91 6.14 6.52
CA THR A 35 -48.79 6.95 7.40
C THR A 35 -48.21 8.34 7.68
N ALA A 36 -46.90 8.48 7.77
CA ALA A 36 -46.23 9.77 7.90
C ALA A 36 -46.41 10.66 6.67
N VAL A 37 -46.37 10.10 5.45
CA VAL A 37 -46.68 10.81 4.19
C VAL A 37 -48.11 11.28 4.17
N LEU A 38 -49.05 10.43 4.60
CA LEU A 38 -50.49 10.78 4.66
C LEU A 38 -50.77 11.91 5.69
N ALA A 39 -50.07 11.94 6.78
CA ALA A 39 -50.21 12.98 7.83
C ALA A 39 -49.64 14.34 7.40
N TYR A 40 -48.71 14.38 6.45
CA TYR A 40 -48.10 15.63 5.99
C TYR A 40 -48.91 16.36 4.89
N ASP A 41 -49.60 15.64 3.99
CA ASP A 41 -50.42 16.24 2.94
C ASP A 41 -51.89 15.77 3.01
N PRO A 42 -52.67 16.31 3.95
CA PRO A 42 -54.10 15.92 4.09
C PRO A 42 -55.01 16.46 2.98
N SER A 43 -54.51 17.35 2.09
CA SER A 43 -55.26 17.96 1.00
C SER A 43 -54.89 17.52 -0.39
N GLY A 44 -53.77 16.80 -0.52
CA GLY A 44 -53.26 16.32 -1.82
C GLY A 44 -53.66 14.88 -2.17
N GLY A 45 -53.48 14.50 -3.41
CA GLY A 45 -53.82 13.18 -3.94
C GLY A 45 -52.91 12.02 -3.54
N ALA A 46 -51.95 12.24 -2.60
CA ALA A 46 -50.94 11.26 -2.25
C ALA A 46 -51.48 9.95 -1.64
N GLY A 47 -52.56 10.04 -0.83
CA GLY A 47 -53.14 8.84 -0.19
C GLY A 47 -53.76 7.85 -1.19
N PRO A 48 -54.67 8.32 -2.03
CA PRO A 48 -55.26 7.47 -3.08
C PRO A 48 -54.24 6.95 -4.08
N ALA A 49 -53.23 7.74 -4.46
CA ALA A 49 -52.15 7.33 -5.35
C ALA A 49 -51.31 6.20 -4.74
N LEU A 50 -50.94 6.31 -3.46
CA LEU A 50 -50.22 5.29 -2.73
C LEU A 50 -51.04 4.01 -2.57
N ALA A 51 -52.31 4.11 -2.27
CA ALA A 51 -53.20 2.95 -2.15
C ALA A 51 -53.40 2.23 -3.49
N LEU A 52 -53.58 2.98 -4.60
CA LEU A 52 -53.66 2.42 -5.96
C LEU A 52 -52.38 1.71 -6.35
N TRP A 53 -51.27 2.28 -6.02
CA TRP A 53 -49.94 1.71 -6.27
C TRP A 53 -49.71 0.41 -5.47
N LEU A 54 -50.02 0.39 -4.13
CA LEU A 54 -50.00 -0.81 -3.32
C LEU A 54 -50.89 -1.92 -3.85
N GLY A 55 -52.07 -1.57 -4.33
CA GLY A 55 -53.00 -2.50 -5.00
C GLY A 55 -52.42 -3.11 -6.28
N ASN A 56 -51.70 -2.29 -7.07
CA ASN A 56 -51.05 -2.77 -8.30
C ASN A 56 -49.89 -3.76 -8.01
N LEU A 57 -49.29 -3.69 -6.81
CA LEU A 57 -48.29 -4.65 -6.34
C LEU A 57 -48.90 -5.92 -5.72
N GLY A 58 -50.23 -6.07 -5.71
CA GLY A 58 -50.90 -7.19 -5.08
C GLY A 58 -51.07 -7.07 -3.57
N LEU A 59 -50.78 -5.91 -2.98
CA LEU A 59 -50.84 -5.62 -1.54
C LEU A 59 -52.17 -4.99 -1.17
N ASN A 60 -53.26 -5.74 -1.48
CA ASN A 60 -54.62 -5.21 -1.44
C ASN A 60 -55.17 -4.90 -0.06
N VAL A 61 -54.75 -5.63 0.97
CA VAL A 61 -55.15 -5.38 2.36
C VAL A 61 -54.49 -4.13 2.88
N LEU A 62 -53.21 -3.93 2.57
CA LEU A 62 -52.46 -2.74 2.94
C LEU A 62 -52.99 -1.50 2.20
N ALA A 63 -53.31 -1.61 0.90
CA ALA A 63 -53.90 -0.56 0.10
C ALA A 63 -55.30 -0.15 0.66
N GLY A 64 -56.07 -1.12 1.10
CA GLY A 64 -57.39 -0.88 1.74
C GLY A 64 -57.28 -0.12 3.04
N ILE A 65 -56.29 -0.46 3.88
CA ILE A 65 -56.04 0.23 5.13
C ILE A 65 -55.56 1.67 4.91
N VAL A 66 -54.68 1.89 3.92
CA VAL A 66 -54.23 3.24 3.53
C VAL A 66 -55.38 4.12 3.04
N ASN A 67 -56.25 3.60 2.18
CA ASN A 67 -57.47 4.31 1.72
C ASN A 67 -58.41 4.61 2.90
N GLN A 68 -58.69 3.65 3.73
CA GLN A 68 -59.58 3.84 4.91
C GLN A 68 -58.97 4.85 5.88
N ALA A 69 -57.69 4.87 6.10
CA ALA A 69 -56.99 5.85 6.91
C ALA A 69 -57.11 7.26 6.31
N TYR A 70 -56.95 7.36 4.99
CA TYR A 70 -57.06 8.63 4.26
C TYR A 70 -58.50 9.19 4.31
N ASP A 71 -59.53 8.36 4.10
CA ASP A 71 -60.94 8.73 4.18
C ASP A 71 -61.35 9.19 5.61
N ASN A 72 -60.83 8.48 6.63
CA ASN A 72 -61.08 8.87 8.04
C ASN A 72 -60.42 10.19 8.41
N LEU A 73 -59.23 10.48 7.83
CA LEU A 73 -58.60 11.80 8.01
C LEU A 73 -59.33 12.95 7.32
N ARG A 74 -60.06 12.67 6.25
CA ARG A 74 -60.79 13.69 5.44
C ARG A 74 -62.20 13.97 5.85
N GLN A 75 -62.92 13.01 6.48
CA GLN A 75 -64.39 13.10 6.69
C GLN A 75 -64.84 13.51 8.11
N GLY A 76 -63.95 13.88 9.04
CA GLY A 76 -64.39 14.14 10.41
C GLY A 76 -64.27 15.59 10.88
N PRO A 77 -65.33 16.42 10.96
CA PRO A 77 -65.31 17.61 11.73
C PRO A 77 -65.57 17.28 13.21
N GLY A 78 -64.55 17.40 14.09
CA GLY A 78 -64.82 17.31 15.53
C GLY A 78 -63.75 16.68 16.43
N LEU A 79 -62.89 15.84 15.96
CA LEU A 79 -61.77 15.31 16.77
C LEU A 79 -60.50 16.05 16.46
N ALA A 80 -59.68 16.30 17.48
CA ALA A 80 -58.33 16.82 17.27
C ALA A 80 -57.54 15.85 16.43
N GLU A 81 -56.76 16.36 15.49
CA GLU A 81 -55.94 15.58 14.54
C GLU A 81 -55.04 14.55 15.20
N GLU A 82 -54.63 14.84 16.40
CA GLU A 82 -53.84 13.95 17.26
C GLU A 82 -54.62 12.71 17.75
N GLU A 83 -55.93 12.86 18.01
CA GLU A 83 -56.80 11.74 18.38
C GLU A 83 -57.12 10.80 17.21
N ARG A 84 -57.18 11.33 15.99
CA ARG A 84 -57.36 10.53 14.75
C ARG A 84 -56.12 9.73 14.42
N LEU A 85 -54.93 10.30 14.56
CA LEU A 85 -53.65 9.57 14.41
C LEU A 85 -53.52 8.46 15.44
N LYS A 86 -53.99 8.69 16.69
CA LYS A 86 -54.02 7.70 17.75
C LYS A 86 -54.96 6.53 17.43
N GLN A 87 -56.15 6.79 16.94
CA GLN A 87 -57.12 5.78 16.54
C GLN A 87 -56.62 4.96 15.33
N LEU A 88 -55.93 5.64 14.39
CA LEU A 88 -55.30 4.96 13.24
C LEU A 88 -54.16 4.02 13.68
N ALA A 89 -53.31 4.49 14.58
CA ALA A 89 -52.23 3.68 15.14
C ALA A 89 -52.75 2.44 15.85
N GLN A 90 -53.80 2.61 16.70
CA GLN A 90 -54.45 1.49 17.41
C GLN A 90 -55.14 0.53 16.45
N THR A 91 -55.77 1.01 15.41
CA THR A 91 -56.43 0.17 14.37
C THR A 91 -55.42 -0.64 13.58
N LEU A 92 -54.27 -0.03 13.19
CA LEU A 92 -53.19 -0.72 12.51
C LEU A 92 -52.55 -1.77 13.42
N GLU A 93 -52.28 -1.43 14.68
CA GLU A 93 -51.70 -2.32 15.67
C GLU A 93 -52.56 -3.60 15.88
N GLN A 94 -53.87 -3.40 16.05
CA GLN A 94 -54.86 -4.51 16.19
C GLN A 94 -54.94 -5.36 14.93
N LYS A 95 -54.96 -4.76 13.73
CA LYS A 95 -55.05 -5.50 12.49
C LYS A 95 -53.77 -6.28 12.21
N VAL A 96 -52.57 -5.69 12.40
CA VAL A 96 -51.30 -6.38 12.20
C VAL A 96 -51.13 -7.58 13.16
N ALA A 97 -51.65 -7.45 14.39
CA ALA A 97 -51.54 -8.55 15.34
C ALA A 97 -52.42 -9.76 15.04
N HIS A 98 -53.49 -9.60 14.24
CA HIS A 98 -54.53 -10.64 14.04
C HIS A 98 -54.78 -11.03 12.57
N ASP A 99 -54.15 -10.37 11.61
CA ASP A 99 -54.36 -10.59 10.18
C ASP A 99 -53.07 -11.15 9.55
N VAL A 100 -53.06 -12.48 9.36
CA VAL A 100 -51.95 -13.22 8.73
C VAL A 100 -51.69 -12.78 7.29
N GLN A 101 -52.71 -12.35 6.55
CA GLN A 101 -52.58 -11.86 5.19
C GLN A 101 -51.86 -10.48 5.18
N LEU A 102 -52.24 -9.60 6.12
CA LEU A 102 -51.56 -8.31 6.30
C LEU A 102 -50.08 -8.48 6.72
N GLN A 103 -49.79 -9.44 7.61
CA GLN A 103 -48.41 -9.76 7.99
C GLN A 103 -47.61 -10.27 6.79
N THR A 104 -48.23 -11.08 5.93
CA THR A 104 -47.59 -11.58 4.70
C THR A 104 -47.35 -10.47 3.68
N GLU A 105 -48.34 -9.57 3.47
CA GLU A 105 -48.21 -8.42 2.58
C GLU A 105 -47.16 -7.42 3.08
N ILE A 106 -47.06 -7.19 4.39
CA ILE A 106 -46.02 -6.40 5.02
C ILE A 106 -44.66 -7.06 4.82
N GLY A 107 -44.56 -8.39 5.01
CA GLY A 107 -43.34 -9.14 4.75
C GLY A 107 -42.88 -9.07 3.29
N ALA A 108 -43.81 -9.12 2.34
CA ALA A 108 -43.54 -8.96 0.92
C ALA A 108 -43.10 -7.53 0.55
N LEU A 109 -43.70 -6.52 1.18
CA LEU A 109 -43.33 -5.12 0.99
C LEU A 109 -41.89 -4.83 1.48
N LEU A 110 -41.43 -5.56 2.48
CA LEU A 110 -40.11 -5.45 3.07
C LEU A 110 -39.06 -6.30 2.37
N ASN A 111 -39.46 -7.05 1.36
CA ASN A 111 -38.51 -7.69 0.49
C ASN A 111 -37.74 -6.63 -0.30
N GLU A 112 -36.42 -6.77 -0.37
CA GLU A 112 -35.44 -5.78 -0.85
C GLU A 112 -35.87 -5.06 -2.12
N THR A 113 -36.41 -5.78 -3.10
CA THR A 113 -36.83 -5.24 -4.40
C THR A 113 -38.08 -4.34 -4.33
N ASN A 114 -38.97 -4.58 -3.38
CA ASN A 114 -40.25 -3.87 -3.28
C ASN A 114 -40.13 -2.55 -2.52
N ALA A 115 -39.28 -2.49 -1.50
CA ALA A 115 -39.04 -1.29 -0.70
C ALA A 115 -38.36 -0.17 -1.52
N LEU A 116 -37.41 -0.55 -2.36
CA LEU A 116 -36.75 0.37 -3.32
C LEU A 116 -37.71 0.88 -4.37
N ALA A 117 -38.54 0.02 -4.95
CA ALA A 117 -39.53 0.42 -5.96
C ALA A 117 -40.59 1.39 -5.40
N ILE A 118 -40.98 1.24 -4.13
CA ILE A 118 -41.88 2.19 -3.43
C ILE A 118 -41.22 3.57 -3.32
N ALA A 119 -39.95 3.59 -2.87
CA ALA A 119 -39.20 4.81 -2.70
C ALA A 119 -39.04 5.57 -4.02
N GLU A 120 -38.65 4.89 -5.10
CA GLU A 120 -38.51 5.45 -6.44
C GLU A 120 -39.81 6.05 -7.03
N GLU A 121 -40.94 5.36 -6.84
CA GLU A 121 -42.24 5.84 -7.38
C GLU A 121 -42.76 7.07 -6.64
N VAL A 122 -42.60 7.13 -5.31
CA VAL A 122 -42.96 8.29 -4.49
C VAL A 122 -42.03 9.51 -4.75
N VAL A 123 -40.76 9.26 -5.09
CA VAL A 123 -39.81 10.31 -5.48
C VAL A 123 -40.16 10.92 -6.82
N LYS A 124 -40.62 10.12 -7.79
CA LYS A 124 -41.04 10.60 -9.13
C LYS A 124 -42.16 11.62 -9.08
N ASP A 125 -43.16 11.41 -8.23
CA ASP A 125 -44.39 12.24 -8.19
C ASP A 125 -44.26 13.44 -7.24
N ASN A 126 -43.29 13.41 -6.31
CA ASN A 126 -43.02 14.52 -5.37
C ASN A 126 -41.50 14.65 -5.09
N PRO A 127 -40.79 15.38 -5.95
CA PRO A 127 -39.32 15.45 -5.88
C PRO A 127 -38.78 16.18 -4.65
N ALA A 128 -39.59 16.81 -3.81
CA ALA A 128 -39.14 17.49 -2.62
C ALA A 128 -39.30 16.59 -1.40
N VAL A 129 -38.18 16.34 -0.68
CA VAL A 129 -38.02 15.84 0.69
C VAL A 129 -38.75 14.51 1.07
N HIS A 130 -40.01 14.29 0.62
CA HIS A 130 -40.84 13.17 1.10
C HIS A 130 -40.44 11.81 0.50
N GLY A 131 -40.17 11.77 -0.79
CA GLY A 131 -39.75 10.55 -1.44
C GLY A 131 -38.38 10.05 -0.94
N TRP A 132 -37.48 10.98 -0.68
CA TRP A 132 -36.18 10.68 -0.13
C TRP A 132 -36.29 10.11 1.31
N LEU A 133 -37.21 10.62 2.13
CA LEU A 133 -37.46 10.12 3.48
C LEU A 133 -37.86 8.63 3.47
N ILE A 134 -38.75 8.27 2.55
CA ILE A 134 -39.22 6.87 2.39
C ILE A 134 -38.10 5.99 1.87
N PHE A 135 -37.31 6.46 0.89
CA PHE A 135 -36.14 5.78 0.36
C PHE A 135 -35.11 5.51 1.47
N ARG A 136 -34.80 6.50 2.29
CA ARG A 136 -33.86 6.36 3.41
C ARG A 136 -34.37 5.37 4.46
N ILE A 137 -35.66 5.44 4.83
CA ILE A 137 -36.27 4.46 5.74
C ILE A 137 -36.19 3.05 5.16
N ALA A 138 -36.48 2.87 3.87
CA ALA A 138 -36.37 1.58 3.22
C ALA A 138 -34.92 1.05 3.22
N GLN A 139 -33.95 1.89 2.94
CA GLN A 139 -32.53 1.54 2.92
C GLN A 139 -32.00 1.19 4.31
N ASP A 140 -32.38 1.96 5.34
CA ASP A 140 -31.97 1.73 6.73
C ASP A 140 -32.66 0.47 7.30
N VAL A 141 -33.89 0.17 6.89
CA VAL A 141 -34.61 -1.06 7.23
C VAL A 141 -33.91 -2.32 6.67
N GLN A 142 -33.37 -2.26 5.46
CA GLN A 142 -32.58 -3.35 4.89
C GLN A 142 -31.29 -3.61 5.69
N GLN A 143 -30.67 -2.56 6.20
CA GLN A 143 -29.37 -2.63 6.84
C GLN A 143 -29.44 -3.04 8.32
N TYR A 144 -30.54 -2.74 9.00
CA TYR A 144 -30.68 -2.93 10.46
C TYR A 144 -31.63 -4.06 10.86
N ARG A 145 -31.68 -5.14 10.10
CA ARG A 145 -32.41 -6.36 10.49
C ARG A 145 -31.89 -6.88 11.83
N GLY A 146 -32.40 -6.39 12.95
CA GLY A 146 -32.14 -6.90 14.27
C GLY A 146 -31.73 -5.91 15.37
N ASP A 147 -31.47 -4.65 15.06
CA ASP A 147 -31.07 -3.65 16.06
C ASP A 147 -32.07 -2.46 16.11
N PHE A 148 -32.98 -2.54 17.06
CA PHE A 148 -34.08 -1.60 17.22
C PHE A 148 -33.61 -0.23 17.77
N ASP A 149 -32.52 -0.17 18.52
CA ASP A 149 -32.01 1.07 19.11
C ASP A 149 -31.35 1.96 18.03
N GLN A 150 -30.63 1.36 17.09
CA GLN A 150 -30.03 2.07 15.96
C GLN A 150 -31.10 2.62 15.00
N LEU A 151 -32.19 1.90 14.84
CA LEU A 151 -33.33 2.34 14.05
C LEU A 151 -34.05 3.53 14.68
N HIS A 152 -34.21 3.54 16.01
CA HIS A 152 -34.75 4.70 16.72
C HIS A 152 -33.86 5.93 16.58
N GLN A 153 -32.57 5.75 16.54
CA GLN A 153 -31.59 6.82 16.34
C GLN A 153 -31.67 7.37 14.91
N ALA A 154 -31.73 6.51 13.88
CA ALA A 154 -31.91 6.94 12.49
C ALA A 154 -33.21 7.68 12.27
N ILE A 155 -34.30 7.23 12.90
CA ILE A 155 -35.60 7.91 12.88
C ILE A 155 -35.55 9.27 13.62
N ALA A 156 -34.79 9.38 14.71
CA ALA A 156 -34.62 10.65 15.43
C ALA A 156 -33.84 11.67 14.57
N GLU A 157 -32.82 11.23 13.87
CA GLU A 157 -32.02 12.05 12.95
C GLU A 157 -32.84 12.50 11.73
N LEU A 158 -33.69 11.63 11.17
CA LEU A 158 -34.65 11.98 10.13
C LEU A 158 -35.67 13.04 10.57
N LYS A 159 -36.05 13.04 11.85
CA LYS A 159 -36.96 14.07 12.43
C LYS A 159 -36.31 15.45 12.48
N GLU A 160 -35.04 15.52 12.83
CA GLU A 160 -34.29 16.79 12.85
C GLU A 160 -34.16 17.36 11.43
N LEU A 161 -33.94 16.51 10.44
CA LEU A 161 -33.81 16.85 9.03
C LEU A 161 -35.09 17.45 8.43
N VAL A 162 -36.25 16.88 8.71
CA VAL A 162 -37.55 17.36 8.25
C VAL A 162 -37.97 18.66 8.97
N ALA A 163 -37.41 18.91 10.17
CA ALA A 163 -37.78 20.04 10.99
C ALA A 163 -37.13 21.37 10.64
N ALA A 164 -36.08 21.37 9.88
CA ALA A 164 -35.20 22.52 9.66
C ALA A 164 -35.44 23.22 8.33
N GLY A 165 -36.50 23.67 7.89
CA GLY A 165 -36.88 24.43 6.69
C GLY A 165 -35.73 24.87 5.72
N GLN A 166 -36.04 25.34 4.52
CA GLN A 166 -35.18 25.50 3.31
C GLN A 166 -33.72 26.04 3.45
N GLY A 167 -33.27 26.49 4.61
CA GLY A 167 -31.85 26.84 4.89
C GLY A 167 -31.05 25.71 5.46
N ALA A 168 -31.68 24.70 6.04
CA ALA A 168 -31.07 23.50 6.60
C ALA A 168 -30.93 22.35 5.60
N ASP A 169 -31.54 22.43 4.43
CA ASP A 169 -31.47 21.38 3.38
C ASP A 169 -30.03 21.09 2.95
N HIS A 170 -29.15 22.09 2.91
CA HIS A 170 -27.79 21.91 2.43
C HIS A 170 -26.89 21.23 3.47
N GLU A 171 -27.03 21.55 4.74
CA GLU A 171 -26.24 20.94 5.81
C GLU A 171 -26.68 19.50 6.04
N ALA A 172 -27.96 19.24 5.96
CA ALA A 172 -28.58 17.93 5.99
C ALA A 172 -28.12 17.06 4.83
N ALA A 173 -28.12 17.59 3.62
CA ALA A 173 -27.66 16.89 2.41
C ALA A 173 -26.15 16.56 2.48
N LEU A 174 -25.33 17.47 3.02
CA LEU A 174 -23.91 17.20 3.28
C LEU A 174 -23.74 16.12 4.33
N LYS A 175 -24.49 16.11 5.40
CA LYS A 175 -24.43 15.07 6.44
C LYS A 175 -24.71 13.70 5.85
N ILE A 176 -25.69 13.58 4.98
CA ILE A 176 -26.01 12.32 4.28
C ILE A 176 -24.85 11.85 3.41
N TYR A 177 -24.29 12.75 2.62
CA TYR A 177 -23.10 12.45 1.81
C TYR A 177 -21.98 11.93 2.69
N LEU A 178 -21.63 12.67 3.76
CA LEU A 178 -20.55 12.33 4.67
C LEU A 178 -20.77 10.98 5.36
N GLU A 179 -21.98 10.70 5.83
CA GLU A 179 -22.31 9.41 6.46
C GLU A 179 -22.26 8.25 5.48
N THR A 180 -22.72 8.46 4.24
CA THR A 180 -22.66 7.43 3.20
C THR A 180 -21.22 7.12 2.82
N VAL A 181 -20.41 8.15 2.59
CA VAL A 181 -19.00 8.00 2.25
C VAL A 181 -18.21 7.39 3.42
N ALA A 182 -18.51 7.81 4.67
CA ALA A 182 -17.91 7.20 5.86
C ALA A 182 -18.24 5.69 5.95
N ARG A 183 -19.48 5.30 5.70
CA ARG A 183 -19.91 3.89 5.71
C ARG A 183 -19.21 3.06 4.64
N GLN A 184 -19.11 3.56 3.41
CA GLN A 184 -18.44 2.89 2.30
C GLN A 184 -16.93 2.70 2.54
N THR A 185 -16.31 3.56 3.36
CA THR A 185 -14.87 3.54 3.63
C THR A 185 -14.50 2.98 4.99
N ALA A 186 -15.48 2.69 5.86
CA ALA A 186 -15.26 2.24 7.23
C ALA A 186 -14.58 0.87 7.37
N ARG A 187 -14.70 0.01 6.36
CA ARG A 187 -14.33 -1.41 6.46
C ARG A 187 -13.02 -1.71 5.75
N LEU A 188 -12.26 -2.66 6.31
CA LEU A 188 -11.08 -3.20 5.63
C LEU A 188 -11.55 -4.09 4.48
N PRO A 189 -11.10 -3.85 3.22
CA PRO A 189 -11.57 -4.60 2.04
C PRO A 189 -11.29 -6.12 2.10
N LEU A 190 -10.40 -6.55 2.99
CA LEU A 190 -10.00 -7.94 3.20
C LEU A 190 -10.45 -8.47 4.57
N SER A 191 -11.60 -8.04 5.07
CA SER A 191 -12.14 -8.54 6.34
C SER A 191 -13.07 -9.76 6.10
N PRO A 192 -12.53 -10.99 5.94
CA PRO A 192 -13.33 -12.19 5.78
C PRO A 192 -13.72 -12.86 7.12
N LEU A 193 -13.58 -12.13 8.23
CA LEU A 193 -13.58 -12.69 9.58
C LEU A 193 -14.96 -12.73 10.24
N ASP A 194 -16.04 -12.72 9.48
CA ASP A 194 -17.35 -13.01 10.05
C ASP A 194 -17.80 -14.42 9.71
N PRO A 195 -17.56 -15.40 10.56
CA PRO A 195 -18.09 -16.75 10.37
C PRO A 195 -19.63 -16.81 10.42
N SER A 196 -20.28 -15.77 10.99
CA SER A 196 -21.74 -15.72 11.13
C SER A 196 -22.45 -15.00 9.97
N GLY A 197 -21.72 -14.36 9.08
CA GLY A 197 -22.29 -13.50 8.01
C GLY A 197 -23.02 -12.27 8.55
N ARG A 198 -22.83 -11.91 9.82
CA ARG A 198 -23.41 -10.71 10.43
C ARG A 198 -22.50 -9.53 10.16
N GLU A 199 -23.05 -8.45 9.59
CA GLU A 199 -22.30 -7.23 9.31
C GLU A 199 -21.60 -6.63 10.54
N SER A 200 -22.01 -7.00 11.75
CA SER A 200 -21.50 -6.51 13.03
C SER A 200 -20.11 -7.01 13.42
N THR A 201 -19.58 -8.05 12.78
CA THR A 201 -18.31 -8.71 13.16
C THR A 201 -17.12 -8.37 12.24
N GLN A 202 -17.29 -7.49 11.27
CA GLN A 202 -16.19 -7.10 10.37
C GLN A 202 -15.22 -6.13 11.09
N ILE A 203 -13.91 -6.38 10.96
CA ILE A 203 -12.89 -5.48 11.50
C ILE A 203 -13.00 -4.10 10.84
N ALA A 204 -13.26 -3.09 11.65
CA ALA A 204 -13.32 -1.72 11.19
C ALA A 204 -11.91 -1.19 10.87
N LEU A 205 -11.78 -0.50 9.73
CA LEU A 205 -10.50 0.00 9.24
C LEU A 205 -9.77 0.86 10.30
N HIS A 206 -10.51 1.72 11.02
CA HIS A 206 -9.93 2.61 12.02
C HIS A 206 -9.34 1.89 13.25
N GLN A 207 -9.75 0.64 13.50
CA GLN A 207 -9.23 -0.15 14.63
C GLN A 207 -7.84 -0.73 14.34
N VAL A 208 -7.54 -1.04 13.08
CA VAL A 208 -6.30 -1.71 12.67
C VAL A 208 -5.38 -0.84 11.83
N PHE A 209 -5.82 0.34 11.39
CA PHE A 209 -5.00 1.22 10.59
C PHE A 209 -3.79 1.74 11.38
N ILE A 210 -2.62 1.65 10.76
CA ILE A 210 -1.35 2.18 11.26
C ILE A 210 -0.97 3.40 10.44
N SER A 211 -0.52 4.47 11.10
CA SER A 211 -0.02 5.67 10.43
C SER A 211 1.17 5.31 9.54
N LEU A 212 1.08 5.67 8.27
CA LEU A 212 2.14 5.44 7.28
C LEU A 212 3.17 6.55 7.37
N ASN A 213 4.44 6.17 7.26
CA ASN A 213 5.54 7.09 7.10
C ASN A 213 5.88 7.26 5.62
N ALA A 214 6.34 8.45 5.26
CA ALA A 214 6.85 8.73 3.94
C ALA A 214 8.19 9.44 4.03
N GLY A 215 9.09 9.10 3.15
CA GLY A 215 10.37 9.74 3.00
C GLY A 215 10.29 10.95 2.08
N GLU A 216 10.94 12.04 2.48
CA GLU A 216 11.07 13.27 1.73
C GLU A 216 12.52 13.75 1.74
N SER A 217 13.00 14.26 0.60
CA SER A 217 14.29 14.91 0.54
C SER A 217 14.15 16.42 0.76
N ILE A 218 14.57 16.93 1.92
CA ILE A 218 14.48 18.36 2.27
C ILE A 218 15.80 19.07 1.97
N ASN A 219 15.74 20.29 1.40
CA ASN A 219 16.89 21.16 1.27
C ASN A 219 17.27 21.73 2.65
N ALA A 220 18.41 21.35 3.19
CA ALA A 220 18.86 21.73 4.54
C ALA A 220 19.40 23.17 4.66
N SER A 221 19.55 23.92 3.59
CA SER A 221 20.04 25.31 3.63
C SER A 221 19.48 26.18 2.52
N THR A 222 19.43 27.50 2.77
CA THR A 222 19.09 28.54 1.77
C THR A 222 20.09 28.58 0.58
N ASN A 223 21.18 27.85 0.66
CA ASN A 223 22.13 27.57 -0.40
C ASN A 223 21.88 26.16 -0.94
N ARG A 224 20.83 25.91 -1.63
CA ARG A 224 20.45 24.79 -2.56
C ARG A 224 21.30 23.49 -2.59
N LYS A 225 22.19 23.21 -1.61
CA LYS A 225 23.20 22.14 -1.77
C LYS A 225 23.05 20.90 -0.88
N ASP A 226 22.28 20.98 0.21
CA ASP A 226 22.18 19.84 1.14
C ASP A 226 20.71 19.42 1.27
N ARG A 227 20.37 18.28 0.71
CA ARG A 227 19.08 17.61 0.95
C ARG A 227 19.28 16.55 2.05
N ILE A 228 18.48 16.65 3.09
CA ILE A 228 18.42 15.63 4.16
C ILE A 228 17.16 14.81 3.93
N TRP A 229 17.29 13.49 3.92
CA TRP A 229 16.14 12.59 3.91
C TRP A 229 15.48 12.60 5.29
N VAL A 230 14.20 12.93 5.34
CA VAL A 230 13.43 12.96 6.58
C VAL A 230 12.21 12.09 6.41
N SER A 231 12.07 11.09 7.26
CA SER A 231 10.85 10.30 7.36
C SER A 231 9.84 11.06 8.21
N ARG A 232 8.65 11.30 7.65
CA ARG A 232 7.52 11.95 8.32
C ARG A 232 6.25 11.13 8.13
N SER A 233 5.27 11.32 9.01
CA SER A 233 3.93 10.80 8.77
C SER A 233 3.34 11.35 7.47
N VAL A 234 2.72 10.50 6.65
CA VAL A 234 2.01 10.95 5.44
C VAL A 234 0.94 11.97 5.77
N LEU A 235 0.27 11.86 6.93
CA LEU A 235 -0.72 12.87 7.38
C LEU A 235 -0.10 14.26 7.56
N SER A 236 1.16 14.34 8.02
CA SER A 236 1.92 15.60 8.09
C SER A 236 2.11 16.21 6.69
N HIS A 237 2.53 15.40 5.71
CA HIS A 237 2.66 15.86 4.33
C HIS A 237 1.36 16.41 3.77
N LEU A 238 0.26 15.68 3.98
CA LEU A 238 -1.07 16.08 3.50
C LEU A 238 -1.59 17.34 4.19
N TYR A 239 -1.19 17.61 5.42
CA TYR A 239 -1.57 18.82 6.14
C TYR A 239 -0.87 20.07 5.60
N PHE A 240 0.46 19.98 5.39
CA PHE A 240 1.27 21.14 5.00
C PHE A 240 1.20 21.46 3.50
N ASN A 241 0.84 20.50 2.65
CA ASN A 241 0.81 20.67 1.21
C ASN A 241 -0.61 20.51 0.66
N THR A 242 -0.94 21.35 -0.34
CA THR A 242 -2.27 21.32 -0.97
C THR A 242 -2.35 20.36 -2.15
N GLN A 243 -1.21 20.00 -2.74
CA GLN A 243 -1.08 19.16 -3.92
C GLN A 243 -0.03 18.11 -3.63
N VAL A 244 -0.45 16.86 -3.46
CA VAL A 244 0.44 15.77 -3.03
C VAL A 244 0.30 14.56 -3.94
N ILE A 245 1.43 13.99 -4.34
CA ILE A 245 1.50 12.69 -5.00
C ILE A 245 2.13 11.69 -4.04
N ILE A 246 1.36 10.67 -3.70
CA ILE A 246 1.80 9.57 -2.84
C ILE A 246 2.28 8.43 -3.71
N LEU A 247 3.57 8.17 -3.65
CA LEU A 247 4.19 7.02 -4.29
C LEU A 247 4.30 5.84 -3.31
N GLY A 248 4.25 4.63 -3.83
CA GLY A 248 4.49 3.43 -3.01
C GLY A 248 4.29 2.15 -3.79
N ASP A 249 4.89 1.07 -3.30
CA ASP A 249 4.83 -0.25 -3.88
C ASP A 249 3.41 -0.87 -3.84
N PRO A 250 3.13 -1.92 -4.61
CA PRO A 250 1.89 -2.68 -4.48
C PRO A 250 1.68 -3.17 -3.04
N GLY A 251 0.48 -2.95 -2.51
CA GLY A 251 0.15 -3.35 -1.13
C GLY A 251 0.72 -2.46 -0.02
N SER A 252 1.39 -1.35 -0.34
CA SER A 252 1.93 -0.39 0.64
C SER A 252 0.85 0.38 1.42
N GLY A 253 -0.42 0.20 1.08
CA GLY A 253 -1.53 0.83 1.79
C GLY A 253 -2.03 2.16 1.22
N LYS A 254 -1.63 2.57 0.00
CA LYS A 254 -2.07 3.83 -0.65
C LYS A 254 -3.59 4.00 -0.66
N SER A 255 -4.30 3.09 -1.29
CA SER A 255 -5.76 3.10 -1.37
C SER A 255 -6.41 2.98 0.01
N THR A 256 -5.81 2.19 0.91
CA THR A 256 -6.25 2.04 2.30
C THR A 256 -6.11 3.36 3.07
N LEU A 257 -5.02 4.08 2.86
CA LEU A 257 -4.81 5.42 3.44
C LEU A 257 -5.85 6.42 2.94
N LEU A 258 -6.13 6.47 1.63
CA LEU A 258 -7.16 7.37 1.10
C LEU A 258 -8.55 7.04 1.65
N ARG A 259 -8.89 5.76 1.76
CA ARG A 259 -10.15 5.31 2.39
C ARG A 259 -10.20 5.69 3.87
N TYR A 260 -9.12 5.47 4.61
CA TYR A 260 -9.03 5.84 6.03
C TYR A 260 -9.16 7.36 6.24
N LEU A 261 -8.47 8.15 5.42
CA LEU A 261 -8.57 9.61 5.45
C LEU A 261 -9.98 10.08 5.11
N THR A 262 -10.58 9.49 4.07
CA THR A 262 -11.99 9.74 3.69
C THR A 262 -12.92 9.45 4.85
N PHE A 263 -12.78 8.28 5.49
CA PHE A 263 -13.56 7.88 6.65
C PHE A 263 -13.44 8.89 7.79
N LEU A 264 -12.20 9.24 8.17
CA LEU A 264 -11.97 10.16 9.29
C LEU A 264 -12.49 11.57 9.02
N LEU A 265 -12.22 12.13 7.84
CA LEU A 265 -12.71 13.45 7.46
C LEU A 265 -14.25 13.49 7.42
N ALA A 266 -14.86 12.43 6.89
CA ALA A 266 -16.31 12.34 6.83
C ALA A 266 -16.92 12.18 8.23
N LYS A 267 -16.37 11.28 9.05
CA LYS A 267 -16.86 11.07 10.42
C LYS A 267 -16.64 12.28 11.33
N SER A 268 -15.49 12.95 11.24
CA SER A 268 -15.22 14.15 12.04
C SER A 268 -16.22 15.28 11.78
N GLN A 269 -16.78 15.34 10.57
CA GLN A 269 -17.75 16.39 10.19
C GLN A 269 -19.20 15.94 10.37
N SER A 270 -19.51 14.64 10.33
CA SER A 270 -20.88 14.13 10.49
C SER A 270 -21.23 13.73 11.93
N ASP A 271 -20.23 13.36 12.74
CA ASP A 271 -20.36 12.87 14.13
C ASP A 271 -19.41 13.64 15.04
N VAL A 272 -19.81 14.87 15.40
CA VAL A 272 -18.99 15.81 16.20
C VAL A 272 -18.73 15.28 17.61
N ASP A 273 -19.67 14.55 18.19
CA ASP A 273 -19.59 14.00 19.56
C ASP A 273 -18.61 12.80 19.63
N GLY A 274 -18.40 12.10 18.53
CA GLY A 274 -17.50 10.94 18.45
C GLY A 274 -16.00 11.26 18.56
N ASN A 275 -15.63 12.55 18.55
CA ASN A 275 -14.24 13.03 18.68
C ASN A 275 -13.27 12.35 17.69
N TRP A 276 -13.72 12.11 16.46
CA TRP A 276 -12.95 11.41 15.41
C TRP A 276 -11.75 12.21 14.93
N ALA A 277 -11.79 13.54 15.01
CA ALA A 277 -10.69 14.42 14.59
C ALA A 277 -9.37 14.12 15.33
N ARG A 278 -9.41 13.54 16.54
CA ARG A 278 -8.21 13.13 17.28
C ARG A 278 -7.35 12.10 16.53
N HIS A 279 -7.96 11.31 15.64
CA HIS A 279 -7.26 10.33 14.83
C HIS A 279 -6.56 10.96 13.62
N LEU A 280 -6.90 12.21 13.26
CA LEU A 280 -6.16 13.02 12.30
C LEU A 280 -4.96 13.69 12.99
N SER A 281 -4.10 12.88 13.59
CA SER A 281 -2.93 13.33 14.33
C SER A 281 -1.67 12.59 13.91
N TRP A 282 -0.53 13.24 14.11
CA TRP A 282 0.79 12.65 13.86
C TRP A 282 1.78 13.08 14.95
N ILE A 283 2.84 12.31 15.10
CA ILE A 283 3.93 12.64 16.02
C ILE A 283 5.03 13.31 15.21
N GLU A 284 5.37 14.54 15.57
CA GLU A 284 6.54 15.22 15.04
C GLU A 284 7.69 15.12 16.05
N LEU A 285 8.84 14.65 15.60
CA LEU A 285 10.08 14.73 16.37
C LEU A 285 10.42 16.22 16.46
N GLY A 286 10.41 16.79 17.68
CA GLY A 286 10.59 18.20 17.92
C GLY A 286 11.93 18.71 17.40
N PHE A 287 11.89 19.33 16.23
CA PHE A 287 12.88 20.29 15.83
C PHE A 287 12.31 21.65 16.26
N ALA A 288 13.04 22.40 17.08
CA ALA A 288 12.70 23.77 17.36
C ALA A 288 12.68 24.52 16.01
N LEU A 289 11.48 24.76 15.48
CA LEU A 289 11.27 25.75 14.44
C LEU A 289 11.50 27.10 15.10
N ASP A 290 12.76 27.51 15.21
CA ASP A 290 13.09 28.89 15.48
C ASP A 290 12.81 29.68 14.20
N GLU A 291 12.11 30.79 14.31
CA GLU A 291 11.64 31.65 13.22
C GLU A 291 12.74 32.24 12.33
N LYS A 292 13.97 31.77 12.45
CA LYS A 292 15.11 32.15 11.63
C LYS A 292 15.76 30.95 10.99
N LEU A 293 15.36 30.67 9.77
CA LEU A 293 15.85 29.61 8.85
C LEU A 293 17.36 29.67 8.54
N GLY A 294 18.20 30.04 9.48
CA GLY A 294 19.63 30.29 9.27
C GLY A 294 20.61 29.36 9.97
N SER A 295 20.19 28.46 10.86
CA SER A 295 21.14 27.68 11.68
C SER A 295 20.84 26.19 11.86
N ILE A 296 20.14 25.54 10.94
CA ILE A 296 19.75 24.14 11.08
C ILE A 296 20.95 23.17 11.02
N THR A 297 22.00 23.52 10.33
CA THR A 297 23.18 22.64 10.10
C THR A 297 24.09 22.44 11.32
N SER A 298 24.17 23.40 12.24
CA SER A 298 25.04 23.26 13.42
C SER A 298 24.39 22.55 14.62
N GLU A 299 23.06 22.47 14.66
CA GLU A 299 22.36 21.80 15.74
C GLU A 299 22.10 20.31 15.47
N PHE A 300 22.03 19.89 14.20
CA PHE A 300 21.89 18.48 13.84
C PHE A 300 23.06 17.63 14.36
N SER A 301 24.27 18.16 14.31
CA SER A 301 25.46 17.49 14.83
C SER A 301 25.52 17.47 16.35
N LYS A 302 24.87 18.41 17.04
CA LYS A 302 24.78 18.44 18.51
C LYS A 302 23.70 17.50 19.05
N LEU A 303 22.64 17.22 18.28
CA LEU A 303 21.53 16.34 18.69
C LEU A 303 21.90 14.85 18.65
N GLN A 304 22.87 14.44 17.84
CA GLN A 304 23.39 13.06 17.86
C GLN A 304 24.29 12.76 19.09
N SER A 305 24.77 13.76 19.79
CA SER A 305 25.73 13.61 20.90
C SER A 305 25.16 13.81 22.30
N SER A 306 23.88 14.20 22.44
CA SER A 306 23.28 14.43 23.77
C SER A 306 22.13 13.46 24.05
N ASN A 307 22.21 12.78 25.18
CA ASN A 307 21.17 11.95 25.81
C ASN A 307 19.94 12.78 26.28
N ASN A 308 19.58 13.84 25.59
CA ASN A 308 18.40 14.62 25.91
C ASN A 308 17.14 13.95 25.36
N LYS A 309 16.18 13.71 26.23
CA LYS A 309 14.82 13.26 25.91
C LYS A 309 14.30 14.06 24.72
N ARG A 310 14.13 13.39 23.58
CA ARG A 310 13.49 13.97 22.40
C ARG A 310 12.08 14.38 22.81
N GLU A 311 11.77 15.65 22.81
CA GLU A 311 10.40 16.12 22.97
C GLU A 311 9.65 15.75 21.70
N THR A 312 8.79 14.77 21.77
CA THR A 312 7.82 14.44 20.74
C THR A 312 6.59 15.28 20.95
N ARG A 313 6.11 15.99 19.93
CA ARG A 313 4.85 16.72 19.97
C ARG A 313 3.83 15.98 19.11
N GLN A 314 2.65 15.73 19.67
CA GLN A 314 1.51 15.26 18.91
C GLN A 314 0.81 16.50 18.32
N LEU A 315 0.75 16.55 16.98
CA LEU A 315 0.04 17.59 16.24
C LEU A 315 -1.26 17.01 15.69
N PHE A 316 -2.25 17.87 15.47
CA PHE A 316 -3.56 17.51 14.97
C PHE A 316 -3.91 18.35 13.76
N TRP A 317 -4.70 17.80 12.86
CA TRP A 317 -5.28 18.55 11.75
C TRP A 317 -6.24 19.58 12.32
N LEU A 318 -5.94 20.86 12.08
CA LEU A 318 -6.74 21.96 12.61
C LEU A 318 -7.94 22.23 11.70
N GLU A 319 -9.05 22.66 12.30
CA GLU A 319 -10.23 23.08 11.55
C GLU A 319 -10.00 24.39 10.77
N PRO A 320 -10.69 24.61 9.63
CA PRO A 320 -11.75 23.76 9.09
C PRO A 320 -11.22 22.51 8.38
N LEU A 321 -11.86 21.37 8.63
CA LEU A 321 -11.53 20.12 7.94
C LEU A 321 -12.06 20.15 6.51
N PRO A 322 -11.26 19.76 5.50
CA PRO A 322 -11.74 19.71 4.13
C PRO A 322 -12.73 18.56 3.92
N LEU A 323 -13.71 18.78 3.06
CA LEU A 323 -14.71 17.79 2.70
C LEU A 323 -14.11 16.75 1.75
N PRO A 324 -14.12 15.44 2.07
CA PRO A 324 -13.46 14.43 1.25
C PRO A 324 -14.27 14.04 0.01
N VAL A 325 -13.61 13.97 -1.14
CA VAL A 325 -14.13 13.41 -2.40
C VAL A 325 -13.16 12.35 -2.87
N LEU A 326 -13.54 11.07 -2.75
CA LEU A 326 -12.72 9.93 -3.17
C LEU A 326 -13.14 9.46 -4.55
N LEU A 327 -12.19 9.41 -5.48
CA LEU A 327 -12.39 9.00 -6.87
C LEU A 327 -11.33 7.99 -7.31
N ASN A 328 -11.74 6.99 -8.08
CA ASN A 328 -10.84 6.07 -8.75
C ASN A 328 -10.51 6.61 -10.16
N LEU A 329 -9.25 6.86 -10.44
CA LEU A 329 -8.82 7.45 -11.72
C LEU A 329 -8.96 6.49 -12.90
N ARG A 330 -8.97 5.19 -12.66
CA ARG A 330 -9.25 4.20 -13.70
C ARG A 330 -10.69 4.32 -14.21
N ASP A 331 -11.64 4.55 -13.30
CA ASP A 331 -13.06 4.69 -13.65
C ASP A 331 -13.30 6.01 -14.41
N LEU A 332 -12.58 7.08 -14.04
CA LEU A 332 -12.55 8.33 -14.83
C LEU A 332 -12.03 8.10 -16.25
N ALA A 333 -10.93 7.38 -16.39
CA ALA A 333 -10.36 7.06 -17.70
C ALA A 333 -11.31 6.22 -18.57
N ALA A 334 -12.01 5.25 -17.95
CA ALA A 334 -12.98 4.40 -18.63
C ALA A 334 -14.26 5.13 -19.07
N ALA A 335 -14.69 6.14 -18.29
CA ALA A 335 -15.88 6.94 -18.61
C ALA A 335 -15.67 7.87 -19.83
N GLY A 336 -14.40 8.19 -20.16
CA GLY A 336 -14.05 9.17 -21.18
C GLY A 336 -14.28 10.61 -20.71
N PHE A 337 -13.33 11.48 -20.92
CA PHE A 337 -13.40 12.88 -20.47
C PHE A 337 -12.56 13.79 -21.37
N ASP A 338 -12.83 15.10 -21.33
CA ASP A 338 -11.97 16.10 -21.97
C ASP A 338 -10.81 16.48 -21.00
N PRO A 339 -9.57 16.10 -21.30
CA PRO A 339 -8.44 16.35 -20.40
C PRO A 339 -8.10 17.84 -20.27
N THR A 340 -8.61 18.70 -21.14
CA THR A 340 -8.38 20.15 -21.12
C THR A 340 -9.45 20.89 -20.31
N SER A 341 -10.57 20.24 -19.99
CA SER A 341 -11.65 20.83 -19.21
C SER A 341 -11.26 21.00 -17.74
N PRO A 342 -11.32 22.23 -17.19
CA PRO A 342 -11.07 22.47 -15.76
C PRO A 342 -12.09 21.80 -14.84
N THR A 343 -13.20 21.30 -15.38
CA THR A 343 -14.28 20.65 -14.63
C THR A 343 -14.31 19.13 -14.81
N ALA A 344 -13.43 18.53 -15.62
CA ALA A 344 -13.47 17.12 -15.97
C ALA A 344 -13.59 16.17 -14.76
N ILE A 345 -12.76 16.39 -13.73
CA ILE A 345 -12.79 15.60 -12.48
C ILE A 345 -14.10 15.84 -11.72
N TRP A 346 -14.55 17.08 -11.66
CA TRP A 346 -15.81 17.42 -11.01
C TRP A 346 -17.03 16.83 -11.75
N ASP A 347 -17.06 16.93 -13.06
CA ASP A 347 -18.17 16.39 -13.87
C ASP A 347 -18.26 14.86 -13.74
N PHE A 348 -17.12 14.18 -13.68
CA PHE A 348 -17.08 12.75 -13.35
C PHE A 348 -17.63 12.47 -11.94
N PHE A 349 -17.22 13.25 -10.95
CA PHE A 349 -17.74 13.11 -9.58
C PHE A 349 -19.26 13.29 -9.52
N VAL A 350 -19.81 14.26 -10.25
CA VAL A 350 -21.28 14.45 -10.35
C VAL A 350 -21.94 13.18 -10.90
N GLY A 351 -21.37 12.57 -11.93
CA GLY A 351 -21.88 11.31 -12.45
C GLY A 351 -21.81 10.15 -11.45
N GLU A 352 -20.81 10.14 -10.58
CA GLU A 352 -20.70 9.13 -9.51
C GLU A 352 -21.72 9.38 -8.38
N LEU A 353 -22.01 10.65 -8.07
CA LEU A 353 -23.08 11.00 -7.12
C LEU A 353 -24.46 10.53 -7.64
N ASP A 354 -24.73 10.71 -8.93
CA ASP A 354 -25.98 10.25 -9.53
C ASP A 354 -26.15 8.73 -9.46
N LYS A 355 -25.08 7.98 -9.74
CA LYS A 355 -25.08 6.51 -9.62
C LYS A 355 -25.33 6.00 -8.19
N GLN A 356 -25.02 6.82 -7.19
CA GLN A 356 -25.14 6.50 -5.77
C GLN A 356 -26.39 7.16 -5.13
N ASP A 357 -27.26 7.78 -5.91
CA ASP A 357 -28.44 8.52 -5.45
C ASP A 357 -28.11 9.65 -4.44
N LEU A 358 -26.91 10.24 -4.56
CA LEU A 358 -26.42 11.31 -3.70
C LEU A 358 -26.50 12.71 -4.33
N SER A 359 -27.20 12.83 -5.46
CA SER A 359 -27.36 14.11 -6.20
C SER A 359 -28.03 15.21 -5.38
N VAL A 360 -28.74 14.86 -4.32
CA VAL A 360 -29.30 15.81 -3.33
C VAL A 360 -28.21 16.68 -2.66
N ALA A 361 -27.00 16.14 -2.51
CA ALA A 361 -25.87 16.86 -1.90
C ALA A 361 -25.12 17.77 -2.90
N LEU A 362 -25.38 17.65 -4.20
CA LEU A 362 -24.59 18.30 -5.27
C LEU A 362 -24.47 19.81 -5.08
N ALA A 363 -25.58 20.50 -4.80
CA ALA A 363 -25.57 21.97 -4.65
C ALA A 363 -24.72 22.42 -3.45
N ALA A 364 -24.75 21.67 -2.36
CA ALA A 364 -23.97 21.96 -1.18
C ALA A 364 -22.48 21.64 -1.39
N LEU A 365 -22.16 20.50 -2.01
CA LEU A 365 -20.82 20.08 -2.39
C LEU A 365 -20.17 21.07 -3.36
N GLN A 366 -20.94 21.55 -4.35
CA GLN A 366 -20.45 22.54 -5.31
C GLN A 366 -20.06 23.86 -4.66
N ARG A 367 -20.84 24.35 -3.70
CA ARG A 367 -20.49 25.56 -2.94
C ARG A 367 -19.20 25.38 -2.15
N LYS A 368 -19.04 24.23 -1.48
CA LYS A 368 -17.84 23.89 -0.74
C LYS A 368 -16.61 23.81 -1.66
N ALA A 369 -16.75 23.17 -2.82
CA ALA A 369 -15.68 23.08 -3.79
C ALA A 369 -15.30 24.46 -4.39
N GLN A 370 -16.27 25.35 -4.64
CA GLN A 370 -16.01 26.72 -5.09
C GLN A 370 -15.35 27.57 -4.01
N ALA A 371 -15.56 27.26 -2.74
CA ALA A 371 -14.91 27.90 -1.60
C ALA A 371 -13.49 27.38 -1.31
N GLY A 372 -13.03 26.33 -2.00
CA GLY A 372 -11.74 25.70 -1.73
C GLY A 372 -11.72 24.80 -0.49
N GLU A 373 -12.90 24.34 -0.03
CA GLU A 373 -13.06 23.55 1.20
C GLU A 373 -13.15 22.04 0.95
N VAL A 374 -12.72 21.56 -0.23
CA VAL A 374 -12.74 20.15 -0.61
C VAL A 374 -11.32 19.59 -0.70
N ILE A 375 -11.18 18.31 -0.43
CA ILE A 375 -10.00 17.52 -0.75
C ILE A 375 -10.38 16.40 -1.73
N PHE A 376 -9.80 16.44 -2.93
CA PHE A 376 -9.93 15.39 -3.92
C PHE A 376 -8.91 14.30 -3.64
N LEU A 377 -9.36 13.10 -3.37
CA LEU A 377 -8.57 11.91 -3.10
C LEU A 377 -8.63 11.01 -4.35
N LEU A 378 -7.59 11.11 -5.18
CA LEU A 378 -7.52 10.53 -6.52
C LEU A 378 -6.72 9.23 -6.47
N ASP A 379 -7.41 8.09 -6.44
CA ASP A 379 -6.76 6.79 -6.26
C ASP A 379 -6.37 6.15 -7.59
N GLY A 380 -5.11 5.69 -7.69
CA GLY A 380 -4.68 4.75 -8.69
C GLY A 380 -4.35 5.31 -10.08
N VAL A 381 -3.47 6.31 -10.21
CA VAL A 381 -2.92 6.75 -11.52
C VAL A 381 -2.27 5.57 -12.27
N ASP A 382 -1.57 4.70 -11.54
CA ASP A 382 -0.94 3.50 -12.10
C ASP A 382 -1.96 2.46 -12.62
N GLU A 383 -3.21 2.54 -12.18
CA GLU A 383 -4.30 1.70 -12.67
C GLU A 383 -4.86 2.16 -14.02
N VAL A 384 -4.49 3.36 -14.46
CA VAL A 384 -4.87 3.93 -15.77
C VAL A 384 -3.94 3.39 -16.87
N PRO A 385 -4.46 3.04 -18.06
CA PRO A 385 -3.65 2.68 -19.22
C PRO A 385 -2.55 3.72 -19.53
N ILE A 386 -1.36 3.28 -19.92
CA ILE A 386 -0.18 4.16 -20.11
C ILE A 386 -0.48 5.33 -21.05
N GLU A 387 -1.18 5.06 -22.15
CA GLU A 387 -1.54 6.09 -23.13
C GLU A 387 -2.52 7.14 -22.59
N GLN A 388 -3.27 6.80 -21.54
CA GLN A 388 -4.26 7.67 -20.94
C GLN A 388 -3.76 8.39 -19.67
N ARG A 389 -2.57 8.07 -19.16
CA ARG A 389 -1.98 8.73 -17.97
C ARG A 389 -1.68 10.22 -18.21
N PRO A 390 -1.06 10.63 -19.34
CA PRO A 390 -0.86 12.05 -19.62
C PRO A 390 -2.17 12.85 -19.67
N PRO A 391 -3.27 12.42 -20.32
CA PRO A 391 -4.58 13.04 -20.18
C PRO A 391 -5.09 13.16 -18.73
N ILE A 392 -4.93 12.14 -17.90
CA ILE A 392 -5.31 12.20 -16.47
C ILE A 392 -4.53 13.29 -15.75
N TRP A 393 -3.19 13.32 -15.90
CA TRP A 393 -2.38 14.38 -15.30
C TRP A 393 -2.74 15.77 -15.80
N GLN A 394 -3.14 15.90 -17.07
CA GLN A 394 -3.62 17.16 -17.61
C GLN A 394 -4.93 17.58 -16.94
N ALA A 395 -5.89 16.68 -16.72
CA ALA A 395 -7.13 16.97 -16.01
C ALA A 395 -6.89 17.33 -14.54
N VAL A 396 -5.97 16.64 -13.84
CA VAL A 396 -5.58 16.98 -12.45
C VAL A 396 -4.97 18.39 -12.39
N LYS A 397 -4.11 18.74 -13.33
CA LYS A 397 -3.55 20.10 -13.43
C LYS A 397 -4.62 21.16 -13.80
N ALA A 398 -5.57 20.80 -14.65
CA ALA A 398 -6.64 21.70 -15.07
C ALA A 398 -7.59 22.03 -13.90
N LEU A 399 -7.74 21.12 -12.92
CA LEU A 399 -8.51 21.37 -11.70
C LEU A 399 -8.02 22.63 -10.96
N ASP A 400 -6.70 22.88 -10.90
CA ASP A 400 -6.11 24.04 -10.25
C ASP A 400 -6.39 25.36 -10.97
N LEU A 401 -6.66 25.31 -12.27
CA LEU A 401 -6.83 26.48 -13.12
C LEU A 401 -8.29 26.92 -13.26
N GLY A 402 -9.23 26.10 -12.80
CA GLY A 402 -10.67 26.30 -12.98
C GLY A 402 -11.38 26.91 -11.78
N VAL A 403 -12.72 26.86 -11.84
CA VAL A 403 -13.63 27.34 -10.79
C VAL A 403 -13.42 26.63 -9.44
N TYR A 404 -12.82 25.45 -9.47
CA TYR A 404 -12.49 24.63 -8.30
C TYR A 404 -11.01 24.76 -7.89
N GLY A 405 -10.29 25.73 -8.43
CA GLY A 405 -8.92 26.05 -8.00
C GLY A 405 -8.88 26.45 -6.53
N GLY A 406 -7.82 26.08 -5.83
CA GLY A 406 -7.69 26.32 -4.39
C GLY A 406 -8.15 25.17 -3.49
N ASN A 407 -8.78 24.13 -4.04
CA ASN A 407 -9.02 22.88 -3.32
C ASN A 407 -7.72 22.07 -3.18
N ARG A 408 -7.73 21.17 -2.21
CA ARG A 408 -6.65 20.20 -2.03
C ARG A 408 -6.85 19.02 -2.96
N TRP A 409 -5.76 18.43 -3.43
CA TRP A 409 -5.83 17.12 -4.08
C TRP A 409 -4.65 16.23 -3.69
N VAL A 410 -4.92 14.95 -3.64
CA VAL A 410 -3.96 13.88 -3.35
C VAL A 410 -4.12 12.82 -4.40
N ALA A 411 -3.06 12.49 -5.12
CA ALA A 411 -3.08 11.40 -6.10
C ALA A 411 -2.16 10.26 -5.64
N THR A 412 -2.58 9.01 -5.85
CA THR A 412 -1.74 7.84 -5.58
C THR A 412 -1.20 7.24 -6.87
N CYS A 413 0.08 6.82 -6.83
CA CYS A 413 0.73 6.16 -7.95
C CYS A 413 1.78 5.16 -7.45
N ARG A 414 2.15 4.18 -8.29
CA ARG A 414 3.31 3.33 -8.02
C ARG A 414 4.60 4.03 -8.38
N VAL A 415 5.68 3.73 -7.63
CA VAL A 415 7.01 4.32 -7.86
C VAL A 415 7.48 4.11 -9.31
N LEU A 416 7.34 2.90 -9.84
CA LEU A 416 7.79 2.53 -11.19
C LEU A 416 6.93 3.11 -12.33
N SER A 417 5.70 3.50 -12.03
CA SER A 417 4.74 4.01 -13.01
C SER A 417 4.72 5.54 -13.09
N PHE A 418 5.48 6.21 -12.23
CA PHE A 418 5.50 7.66 -12.12
C PHE A 418 6.69 8.27 -12.87
N HIS A 419 6.41 9.24 -13.75
CA HIS A 419 7.41 10.03 -14.45
C HIS A 419 7.38 11.48 -13.96
N GLN A 420 8.50 11.99 -13.47
CA GLN A 420 8.59 13.30 -12.80
C GLN A 420 8.17 14.49 -13.67
N ASP A 421 8.35 14.41 -14.99
CA ASP A 421 7.99 15.48 -15.93
C ASP A 421 6.45 15.69 -16.02
N GLU A 422 5.67 14.72 -15.55
CA GLU A 422 4.21 14.76 -15.59
C GLU A 422 3.58 15.60 -14.47
N ALA A 423 4.28 15.83 -13.36
CA ALA A 423 3.73 16.44 -12.14
C ALA A 423 4.54 17.64 -11.58
N ALA A 424 5.02 18.52 -12.40
CA ALA A 424 6.06 19.52 -12.13
C ALA A 424 5.87 20.51 -10.96
N LYS A 425 4.74 20.48 -10.21
CA LYS A 425 4.49 21.39 -9.07
C LYS A 425 4.00 20.72 -7.79
N ALA A 426 3.58 19.44 -7.85
CA ALA A 426 3.07 18.75 -6.68
C ALA A 426 4.23 18.29 -5.76
N ASP A 427 3.95 18.26 -4.47
CA ASP A 427 4.82 17.63 -3.49
C ASP A 427 4.76 16.11 -3.64
N ILE A 428 5.92 15.44 -3.64
CA ILE A 428 6.01 14.01 -3.87
C ILE A 428 6.55 13.35 -2.62
N CYS A 429 5.77 12.47 -2.04
CA CYS A 429 6.21 11.63 -0.92
C CYS A 429 6.09 10.15 -1.26
N THR A 430 7.07 9.35 -0.82
CA THR A 430 7.09 7.90 -1.05
C THR A 430 6.81 7.18 0.26
N ILE A 431 5.77 6.33 0.28
CA ILE A 431 5.44 5.51 1.46
C ILE A 431 6.62 4.57 1.74
N GLU A 432 7.09 4.61 2.97
CA GLU A 432 8.11 3.71 3.48
C GLU A 432 7.50 2.36 3.90
N PRO A 433 8.26 1.27 3.78
CA PRO A 433 7.89 -0.01 4.37
C PRO A 433 7.65 0.13 5.88
N PHE A 434 6.76 -0.68 6.45
CA PHE A 434 6.55 -0.70 7.89
C PHE A 434 7.85 -0.98 8.65
N ASP A 435 8.13 -0.18 9.65
CA ASP A 435 9.17 -0.46 10.63
C ASP A 435 8.70 -1.51 11.65
N GLU A 436 9.61 -1.95 12.53
CA GLU A 436 9.29 -2.98 13.53
C GLU A 436 8.20 -2.53 14.52
N ALA A 437 8.15 -1.25 14.85
CA ALA A 437 7.16 -0.71 15.78
C ALA A 437 5.77 -0.66 15.12
N GLN A 438 5.69 -0.31 13.85
CA GLN A 438 4.46 -0.32 13.06
C GLN A 438 3.93 -1.74 12.84
N ILE A 439 4.83 -2.70 12.56
CA ILE A 439 4.46 -4.13 12.46
C ILE A 439 3.87 -4.61 13.79
N ASP A 440 4.54 -4.32 14.91
CA ASP A 440 4.09 -4.74 16.24
C ASP A 440 2.75 -4.09 16.61
N ASP A 441 2.56 -2.79 16.35
CA ASP A 441 1.32 -2.07 16.62
C ASP A 441 0.15 -2.61 15.77
N PHE A 442 0.40 -2.91 14.47
CA PHE A 442 -0.61 -3.54 13.62
C PHE A 442 -1.05 -4.90 14.18
N ILE A 443 -0.09 -5.75 14.56
CA ILE A 443 -0.37 -7.08 15.08
C ILE A 443 -1.17 -7.00 16.39
N ASP A 444 -0.79 -6.10 17.30
CA ASP A 444 -1.51 -5.90 18.56
C ASP A 444 -2.95 -5.43 18.33
N ARG A 445 -3.15 -4.45 17.47
CA ARG A 445 -4.49 -3.94 17.12
C ARG A 445 -5.35 -5.00 16.41
N TRP A 446 -4.74 -5.81 15.54
CA TRP A 446 -5.44 -6.88 14.85
C TRP A 446 -6.03 -7.89 15.84
N TYR A 447 -5.20 -8.44 16.74
CA TYR A 447 -5.66 -9.43 17.72
C TYR A 447 -6.53 -8.84 18.83
N ALA A 448 -6.33 -7.56 19.21
CA ALA A 448 -7.24 -6.84 20.09
C ALA A 448 -8.63 -6.67 19.47
N SER A 449 -8.71 -6.37 18.17
CA SER A 449 -9.99 -6.28 17.45
C SER A 449 -10.71 -7.61 17.41
N LEU A 450 -10.00 -8.73 17.15
CA LEU A 450 -10.57 -10.07 17.19
C LEU A 450 -11.07 -10.48 18.60
N HIS A 451 -10.37 -10.07 19.64
CA HIS A 451 -10.83 -10.27 21.02
C HIS A 451 -12.11 -9.46 21.30
N THR A 452 -12.15 -8.20 20.87
CA THR A 452 -13.34 -7.32 21.04
C THR A 452 -14.56 -7.89 20.32
N LEU A 453 -14.37 -8.52 19.18
CA LEU A 453 -15.42 -9.21 18.42
C LEU A 453 -15.81 -10.58 19.03
N SER A 454 -15.22 -10.96 20.16
CA SER A 454 -15.44 -12.26 20.86
C SER A 454 -15.00 -13.50 20.05
N GLU A 455 -14.20 -13.34 19.02
CA GLU A 455 -13.65 -14.43 18.21
C GLU A 455 -12.53 -15.18 18.94
N LEU A 456 -11.77 -14.50 19.78
CA LEU A 456 -10.64 -15.05 20.53
C LEU A 456 -10.69 -14.66 22.01
N SER A 457 -10.34 -15.59 22.90
CA SER A 457 -10.06 -15.23 24.29
C SER A 457 -8.82 -14.33 24.38
N GLN A 458 -8.73 -13.51 25.42
CA GLN A 458 -7.62 -12.59 25.64
C GLN A 458 -6.25 -13.28 25.62
N ASP A 459 -6.12 -14.42 26.32
CA ASP A 459 -4.86 -15.17 26.38
C ASP A 459 -4.46 -15.73 25.02
N LYS A 460 -5.43 -16.22 24.24
CA LYS A 460 -5.18 -16.74 22.90
C LYS A 460 -4.80 -15.62 21.93
N ALA A 461 -5.48 -14.49 22.00
CA ALA A 461 -5.15 -13.30 21.19
C ALA A 461 -3.72 -12.82 21.48
N ALA A 462 -3.32 -12.71 22.76
CA ALA A 462 -1.97 -12.32 23.16
C ALA A 462 -0.90 -13.33 22.70
N ALA A 463 -1.18 -14.63 22.84
CA ALA A 463 -0.25 -15.68 22.38
C ALA A 463 -0.05 -15.63 20.87
N MET A 464 -1.12 -15.49 20.10
CA MET A 464 -1.06 -15.39 18.62
C MET A 464 -0.36 -14.10 18.16
N ALA A 465 -0.58 -12.98 18.84
CA ALA A 465 0.15 -11.73 18.56
C ALA A 465 1.66 -11.92 18.74
N GLN A 466 2.10 -12.55 19.83
CA GLN A 466 3.52 -12.83 20.05
C GLN A 466 4.11 -13.77 19.00
N GLN A 467 3.38 -14.82 18.62
CA GLN A 467 3.82 -15.74 17.57
C GLN A 467 3.98 -15.03 16.21
N LEU A 468 3.01 -14.19 15.83
CA LEU A 468 3.10 -13.44 14.57
C LEU A 468 4.25 -12.43 14.59
N LYS A 469 4.46 -11.71 15.69
CA LYS A 469 5.62 -10.82 15.86
C LYS A 469 6.95 -11.57 15.72
N ALA A 470 7.06 -12.74 16.32
CA ALA A 470 8.25 -13.58 16.18
C ALA A 470 8.44 -14.08 14.74
N ALA A 471 7.37 -14.48 14.06
CA ALA A 471 7.41 -14.90 12.66
C ALA A 471 7.77 -13.75 11.71
N ALA A 472 7.21 -12.56 11.92
CA ALA A 472 7.48 -11.37 11.13
C ALA A 472 8.95 -10.90 11.16
N ARG A 473 9.70 -11.31 12.20
CA ARG A 473 11.13 -11.02 12.34
C ARG A 473 12.05 -12.03 11.65
N ARG A 474 11.48 -13.17 11.16
CA ARG A 474 12.29 -14.16 10.41
C ARG A 474 12.76 -13.56 9.10
N GLU A 475 13.99 -13.89 8.69
CA GLU A 475 14.63 -13.34 7.50
C GLU A 475 13.76 -13.51 6.22
N GLY A 476 13.15 -14.67 6.01
CA GLY A 476 12.28 -14.95 4.87
C GLY A 476 10.92 -14.25 4.88
N LEU A 477 10.40 -13.88 6.06
CA LEU A 477 9.07 -13.27 6.21
C LEU A 477 9.11 -11.78 6.52
N ARG A 478 10.23 -11.26 7.02
CA ARG A 478 10.39 -9.84 7.36
C ARG A 478 10.05 -8.89 6.21
N PRO A 479 10.55 -9.08 4.98
CA PRO A 479 10.18 -8.23 3.86
C PRO A 479 8.69 -8.26 3.53
N LEU A 480 8.02 -9.40 3.78
CA LEU A 480 6.57 -9.50 3.60
C LEU A 480 5.82 -8.74 4.70
N ALA A 481 6.28 -8.85 5.96
CA ALA A 481 5.67 -8.16 7.09
C ALA A 481 5.80 -6.63 7.00
N GLN A 482 6.79 -6.12 6.31
CA GLN A 482 6.97 -4.69 6.05
C GLN A 482 5.92 -4.13 5.07
N ASN A 483 5.24 -5.00 4.31
CA ASN A 483 4.14 -4.61 3.44
C ASN A 483 2.81 -4.76 4.16
N PRO A 484 2.01 -3.68 4.35
CA PRO A 484 0.76 -3.72 5.12
C PRO A 484 -0.24 -4.78 4.68
N MET A 485 -0.39 -4.97 3.37
CA MET A 485 -1.31 -5.98 2.85
C MET A 485 -0.82 -7.40 3.13
N LEU A 486 0.47 -7.66 2.90
CA LEU A 486 1.03 -8.99 3.16
C LEU A 486 1.03 -9.31 4.65
N LEU A 487 1.24 -8.31 5.52
CA LEU A 487 1.10 -8.46 6.97
C LEU A 487 -0.35 -8.81 7.36
N THR A 488 -1.34 -8.18 6.71
CA THR A 488 -2.75 -8.55 6.92
C THR A 488 -3.02 -10.01 6.52
N ILE A 489 -2.47 -10.45 5.39
CA ILE A 489 -2.55 -11.84 4.95
C ILE A 489 -1.86 -12.79 5.95
N MET A 490 -0.68 -12.42 6.44
CA MET A 490 0.03 -13.19 7.47
C MET A 490 -0.80 -13.32 8.74
N ALA A 491 -1.43 -12.23 9.19
CA ALA A 491 -2.31 -12.25 10.36
C ALA A 491 -3.53 -13.17 10.17
N LEU A 492 -4.14 -13.15 8.97
CA LEU A 492 -5.21 -14.07 8.60
C LEU A 492 -4.76 -15.52 8.64
N VAL A 493 -3.67 -15.85 7.95
CA VAL A 493 -3.12 -17.22 7.90
C VAL A 493 -2.74 -17.70 9.30
N GLN A 494 -2.07 -16.87 10.10
CA GLN A 494 -1.74 -17.21 11.48
C GLN A 494 -2.99 -17.48 12.33
N THR A 495 -4.04 -16.68 12.14
CA THR A 495 -5.30 -16.86 12.87
C THR A 495 -5.92 -18.22 12.57
N TYR A 496 -5.85 -18.68 11.32
CA TYR A 496 -6.49 -19.92 10.91
C TYR A 496 -5.61 -21.18 11.04
N TYR A 497 -4.30 -21.10 10.72
CA TYR A 497 -3.41 -22.26 10.72
C TYR A 497 -2.58 -22.40 11.99
N GLY A 498 -2.51 -21.36 12.80
CA GLY A 498 -1.71 -21.34 14.03
C GLY A 498 -0.22 -21.09 13.82
N THR A 499 0.30 -21.32 12.60
CA THR A 499 1.72 -21.08 12.23
C THR A 499 1.80 -20.55 10.82
N LEU A 500 2.83 -19.74 10.54
CA LEU A 500 3.10 -19.20 9.20
C LEU A 500 4.15 -20.03 8.47
N PRO A 501 4.01 -20.25 7.17
CA PRO A 501 5.08 -20.79 6.34
C PRO A 501 6.16 -19.73 6.12
N ASP A 502 7.38 -20.20 5.82
CA ASP A 502 8.51 -19.31 5.52
C ASP A 502 8.48 -18.81 4.07
N GLU A 503 7.78 -19.51 3.18
CA GLU A 503 7.77 -19.27 1.74
C GLU A 503 6.51 -18.56 1.27
N ARG A 504 6.69 -17.52 0.44
CA ARG A 504 5.60 -16.68 -0.10
C ARG A 504 4.53 -17.49 -0.84
N ALA A 505 4.93 -18.45 -1.67
CA ALA A 505 3.99 -19.27 -2.44
C ALA A 505 3.06 -20.10 -1.53
N LYS A 506 3.57 -20.66 -0.44
CA LYS A 506 2.76 -21.37 0.56
C LYS A 506 1.84 -20.40 1.31
N LEU A 507 2.33 -19.21 1.65
CA LEU A 507 1.52 -18.19 2.31
C LEU A 507 0.30 -17.82 1.48
N TYR A 508 0.49 -17.54 0.19
CA TYR A 508 -0.62 -17.24 -0.73
C TYR A 508 -1.57 -18.44 -0.91
N GLN A 509 -1.03 -19.66 -0.99
CA GLN A 509 -1.85 -20.87 -1.03
C GLN A 509 -2.77 -20.93 0.18
N GLN A 510 -2.22 -20.81 1.39
CA GLN A 510 -2.99 -20.85 2.62
C GLN A 510 -4.02 -19.71 2.71
N CYS A 511 -3.68 -18.55 2.19
CA CYS A 511 -4.61 -17.43 2.11
C CYS A 511 -5.80 -17.74 1.19
N VAL A 512 -5.55 -18.21 -0.02
CA VAL A 512 -6.61 -18.59 -0.98
C VAL A 512 -7.46 -19.72 -0.43
N GLU A 513 -6.85 -20.76 0.15
CA GLU A 513 -7.57 -21.86 0.80
C GLU A 513 -8.44 -21.37 1.97
N THR A 514 -7.93 -20.44 2.77
CA THR A 514 -8.67 -19.84 3.88
C THR A 514 -9.90 -19.10 3.38
N LEU A 515 -9.72 -18.26 2.37
CA LEU A 515 -10.80 -17.47 1.78
C LEU A 515 -11.86 -18.34 1.07
N LEU A 516 -11.44 -19.46 0.45
CA LEU A 516 -12.34 -20.32 -0.32
C LEU A 516 -13.06 -21.38 0.51
N LEU A 517 -12.37 -22.04 1.42
CA LEU A 517 -12.86 -23.34 1.93
C LEU A 517 -13.11 -23.36 3.44
N ARG A 518 -12.31 -22.64 4.24
CA ARG A 518 -12.43 -22.72 5.69
C ARG A 518 -13.54 -21.87 6.28
N TRP A 519 -13.92 -20.83 5.58
CA TRP A 519 -15.08 -20.01 5.90
C TRP A 519 -16.37 -20.83 6.09
N GLN A 520 -16.56 -21.90 5.31
CA GLN A 520 -17.76 -22.73 5.38
C GLN A 520 -17.72 -23.72 6.55
N ARG A 521 -16.55 -24.24 6.94
CA ARG A 521 -16.44 -25.22 8.04
C ARG A 521 -16.86 -24.65 9.39
N HIS A 522 -16.70 -23.35 9.62
CA HIS A 522 -17.18 -22.72 10.85
C HIS A 522 -18.70 -22.53 10.88
N LYS A 523 -19.35 -22.32 9.73
CA LYS A 523 -20.82 -22.23 9.65
C LYS A 523 -21.50 -23.60 9.85
N GLU A 524 -20.86 -24.67 9.43
CA GLU A 524 -21.37 -26.05 9.61
C GLU A 524 -21.42 -26.49 11.08
N VAL A 525 -20.63 -25.89 11.96
CA VAL A 525 -20.56 -26.25 13.40
C VAL A 525 -21.62 -25.53 14.24
N GLU A 526 -22.12 -24.35 13.80
CA GLU A 526 -23.07 -23.56 14.59
C GLU A 526 -24.53 -23.67 14.16
N GLN A 527 -24.83 -24.17 12.96
CA GLN A 527 -26.20 -24.38 12.50
C GLN A 527 -26.50 -25.87 12.41
N ALA A 528 -27.48 -26.32 13.21
CA ALA A 528 -27.95 -27.72 13.30
C ALA A 528 -28.62 -28.25 12.01
N GLU A 529 -28.61 -27.51 10.90
CA GLU A 529 -28.98 -27.98 9.57
C GLU A 529 -27.75 -27.88 8.67
N GLU A 530 -27.24 -29.01 8.22
CA GLU A 530 -26.17 -29.18 7.26
C GLU A 530 -26.50 -28.48 5.92
N LEU A 531 -26.09 -27.19 5.75
CA LEU A 531 -26.02 -26.63 4.42
C LEU A 531 -24.85 -27.25 3.67
N PRO A 532 -25.07 -27.88 2.49
CA PRO A 532 -23.96 -28.45 1.73
C PRO A 532 -22.91 -27.41 1.44
N GLY A 533 -21.62 -27.72 1.74
CA GLY A 533 -20.49 -26.82 1.45
C GLY A 533 -20.43 -26.42 -0.02
N VAL A 534 -19.74 -25.32 -0.36
CA VAL A 534 -19.66 -24.81 -1.74
C VAL A 534 -19.29 -25.88 -2.76
N LEU A 535 -18.41 -26.79 -2.41
CA LEU A 535 -18.01 -27.90 -3.28
C LEU A 535 -19.19 -28.84 -3.58
N ALA A 536 -20.05 -29.11 -2.59
CA ALA A 536 -21.25 -29.94 -2.76
C ALA A 536 -22.34 -29.17 -3.53
N GLN A 537 -22.55 -27.87 -3.26
CA GLN A 537 -23.51 -27.05 -3.98
C GLN A 537 -23.13 -26.92 -5.45
N LEU A 538 -21.84 -26.70 -5.76
CA LEU A 538 -21.36 -26.63 -7.13
C LEU A 538 -21.17 -28.01 -7.77
N GLY A 539 -21.24 -29.10 -6.98
CA GLY A 539 -20.99 -30.45 -7.44
C GLY A 539 -19.63 -30.61 -8.10
N THR A 540 -18.58 -30.03 -7.48
CA THR A 540 -17.21 -29.96 -8.01
C THR A 540 -16.20 -30.39 -6.95
N THR A 541 -14.93 -30.55 -7.36
CA THR A 541 -13.82 -30.85 -6.46
C THR A 541 -13.05 -29.57 -6.12
N GLN A 542 -12.31 -29.56 -5.01
CA GLN A 542 -11.41 -28.49 -4.66
C GLN A 542 -10.39 -28.20 -5.78
N GLU A 543 -9.82 -29.25 -6.37
CA GLU A 543 -8.86 -29.12 -7.47
C GLU A 543 -9.44 -28.39 -8.68
N ASN A 544 -10.69 -28.70 -9.06
CA ASN A 544 -11.36 -28.00 -10.16
C ASN A 544 -11.66 -26.55 -9.83
N LEU A 545 -12.04 -26.25 -8.58
CA LEU A 545 -12.29 -24.88 -8.14
C LEU A 545 -11.00 -24.05 -8.12
N GLU A 546 -9.90 -24.64 -7.65
CA GLU A 546 -8.58 -23.98 -7.69
C GLU A 546 -8.12 -23.72 -9.13
N ARG A 547 -8.23 -24.73 -10.01
CA ARG A 547 -7.87 -24.60 -11.43
C ARG A 547 -8.70 -23.54 -12.15
N LEU A 548 -9.98 -23.44 -11.82
CA LEU A 548 -10.87 -22.40 -12.32
C LEU A 548 -10.34 -21.01 -11.94
N LEU A 549 -10.01 -20.81 -10.67
CA LEU A 549 -9.44 -19.53 -10.19
C LEU A 549 -8.07 -19.23 -10.81
N TRP A 550 -7.21 -20.25 -10.97
CA TRP A 550 -5.91 -20.09 -11.65
C TRP A 550 -6.09 -19.59 -13.08
N GLU A 551 -7.08 -20.15 -13.82
CA GLU A 551 -7.35 -19.73 -15.19
C GLU A 551 -7.94 -18.31 -15.25
N ILE A 552 -8.81 -17.92 -14.30
CA ILE A 552 -9.28 -16.53 -14.18
C ILE A 552 -8.11 -15.58 -13.91
N GLY A 553 -7.25 -15.90 -12.94
CA GLY A 553 -6.04 -15.11 -12.65
C GLY A 553 -5.11 -14.98 -13.84
N TRP A 554 -4.91 -16.06 -14.57
CA TRP A 554 -4.11 -16.07 -15.79
C TRP A 554 -4.69 -15.19 -16.90
N GLN A 555 -5.98 -15.32 -17.19
CA GLN A 555 -6.66 -14.51 -18.22
C GLN A 555 -6.66 -13.03 -17.86
N ALA A 556 -6.95 -12.73 -16.61
CA ALA A 556 -6.87 -11.37 -16.10
C ALA A 556 -5.46 -10.79 -16.27
N HIS A 557 -4.42 -11.52 -15.88
CA HIS A 557 -3.05 -11.03 -16.00
C HIS A 557 -2.57 -10.91 -17.46
N SER A 558 -2.93 -11.88 -18.32
CA SER A 558 -2.53 -11.91 -19.74
C SER A 558 -3.10 -10.75 -20.55
N GLN A 559 -4.32 -10.30 -20.24
CA GLN A 559 -4.96 -9.19 -20.96
C GLN A 559 -4.36 -7.83 -20.62
N GLN A 560 -3.66 -7.72 -19.51
CA GLN A 560 -3.11 -6.46 -18.98
C GLN A 560 -1.64 -6.61 -18.53
N ALA A 561 -0.91 -7.55 -19.11
CA ALA A 561 0.47 -7.82 -18.72
C ALA A 561 1.37 -6.56 -18.82
N GLU A 562 1.11 -5.69 -19.77
CA GLU A 562 1.82 -4.41 -19.95
C GLU A 562 1.36 -3.28 -18.99
N ARG A 563 0.38 -3.54 -18.12
CA ARG A 563 -0.23 -2.54 -17.25
C ARG A 563 0.03 -2.88 -15.79
N ASP A 564 0.47 -1.90 -15.02
CA ASP A 564 0.74 -2.05 -13.58
C ASP A 564 -0.51 -2.18 -12.69
N ALA A 565 -1.70 -2.33 -13.27
CA ALA A 565 -2.98 -2.40 -12.56
C ALA A 565 -3.48 -3.82 -12.35
N ALA A 566 -4.32 -4.04 -11.34
CA ALA A 566 -5.17 -5.23 -11.26
C ALA A 566 -6.10 -5.26 -12.48
N ALA A 567 -6.12 -6.39 -13.19
CA ALA A 567 -6.88 -6.52 -14.41
C ALA A 567 -8.37 -6.66 -14.14
N ASP A 568 -9.16 -5.98 -14.96
CA ASP A 568 -10.58 -6.25 -15.07
C ASP A 568 -10.82 -7.36 -16.08
N ILE A 569 -11.66 -8.32 -15.69
CA ILE A 569 -12.10 -9.40 -16.57
C ILE A 569 -13.63 -9.30 -16.75
N PRO A 570 -14.16 -9.32 -18.00
CA PRO A 570 -15.59 -9.28 -18.25
C PRO A 570 -16.32 -10.46 -17.63
N GLU A 571 -17.53 -10.23 -17.09
CA GLU A 571 -18.36 -11.28 -16.48
C GLU A 571 -18.58 -12.46 -17.43
N ASN A 572 -18.85 -12.18 -18.70
CA ASN A 572 -19.04 -13.23 -19.73
C ASN A 572 -17.82 -14.17 -19.81
N GLN A 573 -16.61 -13.64 -19.67
CA GLN A 573 -15.38 -14.42 -19.71
C GLN A 573 -15.19 -15.23 -18.41
N VAL A 574 -15.46 -14.63 -17.24
CA VAL A 574 -15.47 -15.36 -15.96
C VAL A 574 -16.47 -16.53 -16.03
N MET A 575 -17.67 -16.25 -16.54
CA MET A 575 -18.69 -17.27 -16.71
C MET A 575 -18.30 -18.37 -17.70
N GLN A 576 -17.60 -18.06 -18.80
CA GLN A 576 -17.08 -19.05 -19.75
C GLN A 576 -16.05 -19.96 -19.08
N ILE A 577 -15.09 -19.39 -18.32
CA ILE A 577 -14.08 -20.15 -17.58
C ILE A 577 -14.78 -21.03 -16.53
N ALA A 578 -15.70 -20.45 -15.76
CA ALA A 578 -16.41 -21.19 -14.72
C ALA A 578 -17.16 -22.39 -15.29
N ARG A 579 -17.90 -22.22 -16.39
CA ARG A 579 -18.60 -23.32 -17.06
C ARG A 579 -17.70 -24.47 -17.51
N LYS A 580 -16.47 -24.17 -17.94
CA LYS A 580 -15.47 -25.19 -18.33
C LYS A 580 -15.17 -26.19 -17.22
N TYR A 581 -15.16 -25.72 -15.97
CA TYR A 581 -14.84 -26.53 -14.77
C TYR A 581 -16.08 -26.99 -13.98
N LEU A 582 -17.26 -26.51 -14.33
CA LEU A 582 -18.52 -26.76 -13.64
C LEU A 582 -19.56 -27.45 -14.58
N ASP A 583 -19.13 -28.52 -15.22
CA ASP A 583 -19.97 -29.40 -16.11
C ASP A 583 -20.71 -28.66 -17.23
N GLY A 584 -20.24 -27.52 -17.68
CA GLY A 584 -20.89 -26.67 -18.69
C GLY A 584 -22.14 -25.93 -18.18
N SER A 585 -22.49 -26.04 -16.89
CA SER A 585 -23.69 -25.48 -16.29
C SER A 585 -23.59 -23.97 -16.11
N TYR A 586 -24.53 -23.20 -16.65
CA TYR A 586 -24.65 -21.77 -16.46
C TYR A 586 -25.01 -21.43 -15.01
N GLY A 587 -25.99 -22.13 -14.42
CA GLY A 587 -26.42 -21.88 -13.05
C GLY A 587 -25.33 -22.14 -12.01
N LYS A 588 -24.49 -23.18 -12.19
CA LYS A 588 -23.32 -23.40 -11.30
C LYS A 588 -22.26 -22.32 -11.46
N ALA A 589 -22.05 -21.82 -12.69
CA ALA A 589 -21.12 -20.72 -12.93
C ALA A 589 -21.58 -19.42 -12.26
N GLU A 590 -22.88 -19.11 -12.32
CA GLU A 590 -23.48 -17.96 -11.64
C GLU A 590 -23.34 -18.07 -10.11
N GLN A 591 -23.65 -19.23 -9.54
CA GLN A 591 -23.44 -19.52 -8.11
C GLN A 591 -21.97 -19.38 -7.69
N PHE A 592 -21.03 -19.80 -8.55
CA PHE A 592 -19.59 -19.62 -8.28
C PHE A 592 -19.22 -18.14 -8.27
N VAL A 593 -19.69 -17.35 -9.25
CA VAL A 593 -19.42 -15.90 -9.32
C VAL A 593 -19.99 -15.19 -8.09
N GLU A 594 -21.25 -15.48 -7.74
CA GLU A 594 -21.87 -14.94 -6.52
C GLU A 594 -21.09 -15.35 -5.26
N TYR A 595 -20.67 -16.59 -5.18
CA TYR A 595 -19.88 -17.10 -4.05
C TYR A 595 -18.53 -16.38 -3.92
N THR A 596 -17.78 -16.26 -5.02
CA THR A 596 -16.45 -15.63 -5.01
C THR A 596 -16.49 -14.13 -4.76
N GLU A 597 -17.56 -13.47 -5.15
CA GLU A 597 -17.77 -12.04 -4.90
C GLU A 597 -18.27 -11.78 -3.47
N ARG A 598 -19.36 -12.39 -3.08
CA ARG A 598 -20.05 -12.07 -1.83
C ARG A 598 -19.46 -12.75 -0.60
N TRP A 599 -18.88 -13.93 -0.77
CA TRP A 599 -18.46 -14.76 0.35
C TRP A 599 -16.94 -14.93 0.46
N ALA A 600 -16.30 -15.29 -0.63
CA ALA A 600 -14.84 -15.47 -0.63
C ALA A 600 -14.08 -14.14 -0.83
N HIS A 601 -14.74 -13.09 -1.31
CA HIS A 601 -14.14 -11.79 -1.64
C HIS A 601 -12.87 -11.90 -2.50
N LEU A 602 -12.79 -12.94 -3.33
CA LEU A 602 -11.68 -13.15 -4.26
C LEU A 602 -11.91 -12.42 -5.59
N LEU A 603 -13.15 -12.10 -5.92
CA LEU A 603 -13.52 -11.27 -7.04
C LEU A 603 -14.38 -10.10 -6.55
N ILE A 604 -14.18 -8.94 -7.12
CA ILE A 604 -14.93 -7.71 -6.82
C ILE A 604 -15.62 -7.29 -8.11
N GLY A 605 -16.97 -7.34 -8.15
CA GLY A 605 -17.75 -6.85 -9.27
C GLY A 605 -17.73 -5.34 -9.33
N ARG A 606 -17.56 -4.78 -10.56
CA ARG A 606 -17.56 -3.34 -10.84
C ARG A 606 -18.33 -3.08 -12.13
N GLY A 607 -18.93 -1.89 -12.28
CA GLY A 607 -19.56 -1.44 -13.50
C GLY A 607 -21.09 -1.41 -13.48
N GLY A 608 -21.67 -0.65 -14.42
CA GLY A 608 -23.09 -0.38 -14.56
C GLY A 608 -23.83 -1.36 -15.48
N GLN A 609 -25.05 -0.98 -15.88
CA GLN A 609 -26.06 -1.81 -16.55
C GLN A 609 -25.69 -2.47 -17.89
N SER A 610 -24.57 -2.10 -18.56
CA SER A 610 -24.27 -2.66 -19.88
C SER A 610 -23.19 -3.76 -19.88
N GLU A 611 -22.21 -3.74 -18.97
CA GLU A 611 -21.19 -4.79 -18.86
C GLU A 611 -20.59 -4.81 -17.46
N ARG A 612 -20.73 -5.95 -16.76
CA ARG A 612 -20.16 -6.16 -15.44
C ARG A 612 -18.73 -6.69 -15.59
N MET A 613 -17.82 -6.08 -14.86
CA MET A 613 -16.41 -6.45 -14.84
C MET A 613 -16.03 -6.97 -13.45
N PHE A 614 -15.11 -7.92 -13.38
CA PHE A 614 -14.57 -8.43 -12.13
C PHE A 614 -13.08 -8.11 -12.02
N THR A 615 -12.62 -7.83 -10.82
CA THR A 615 -11.20 -7.65 -10.50
C THR A 615 -10.84 -8.41 -9.24
N PHE A 616 -9.57 -8.72 -9.05
CA PHE A 616 -9.09 -9.27 -7.78
C PHE A 616 -8.95 -8.16 -6.73
N PRO A 617 -9.13 -8.47 -5.42
CA PRO A 617 -8.98 -7.51 -4.32
C PRO A 617 -7.61 -6.83 -4.33
N HIS A 618 -6.61 -7.56 -4.76
CA HIS A 618 -5.25 -7.07 -4.94
C HIS A 618 -4.54 -7.81 -6.07
N ARG A 619 -3.64 -7.11 -6.77
CA ARG A 619 -2.87 -7.66 -7.88
C ARG A 619 -2.06 -8.90 -7.49
N THR A 620 -1.54 -8.96 -6.28
CA THR A 620 -0.72 -10.12 -5.85
C THR A 620 -1.50 -11.43 -5.80
N PHE A 621 -2.81 -11.41 -5.54
CA PHE A 621 -3.66 -12.60 -5.67
C PHE A 621 -3.79 -13.03 -7.13
N GLN A 622 -4.01 -12.08 -8.03
CA GLN A 622 -4.04 -12.33 -9.46
C GLN A 622 -2.72 -12.93 -9.95
N GLU A 623 -1.59 -12.36 -9.53
CA GLU A 623 -0.24 -12.83 -9.86
C GLU A 623 0.02 -14.24 -9.33
N TYR A 624 -0.39 -14.52 -8.09
CA TYR A 624 -0.27 -15.86 -7.50
C TYR A 624 -1.12 -16.90 -8.25
N LEU A 625 -2.39 -16.59 -8.55
CA LEU A 625 -3.26 -17.52 -9.28
C LEU A 625 -2.78 -17.73 -10.72
N ALA A 626 -2.30 -16.67 -11.39
CA ALA A 626 -1.65 -16.77 -12.68
C ALA A 626 -0.37 -17.64 -12.63
N ALA A 627 0.40 -17.51 -11.56
CA ALA A 627 1.58 -18.32 -11.31
C ALA A 627 1.24 -19.82 -11.12
N CYS A 628 0.16 -20.13 -10.37
CA CYS A 628 -0.34 -21.50 -10.23
C CYS A 628 -0.77 -22.08 -11.59
N PHE A 629 -1.47 -21.27 -12.42
CA PHE A 629 -1.83 -21.68 -13.77
C PHE A 629 -0.59 -22.00 -14.61
N LEU A 630 0.40 -21.09 -14.64
CA LEU A 630 1.65 -21.27 -15.37
C LEU A 630 2.41 -22.50 -14.87
N ALA A 631 2.54 -22.67 -13.55
CA ALA A 631 3.18 -23.83 -12.92
C ALA A 631 2.49 -25.16 -13.29
N SER A 632 1.18 -25.16 -13.54
CA SER A 632 0.41 -26.33 -13.93
C SER A 632 0.66 -26.74 -15.40
N GLN A 633 1.19 -25.86 -16.25
CA GLN A 633 1.37 -26.13 -17.65
C GLN A 633 2.43 -27.23 -17.90
N ARG A 634 2.15 -28.12 -18.84
CA ARG A 634 3.06 -29.24 -19.19
C ARG A 634 4.41 -28.72 -19.72
N ARG A 635 4.42 -27.58 -20.43
CA ARG A 635 5.61 -26.98 -21.04
C ARG A 635 5.98 -25.69 -20.30
N PHE A 636 6.00 -25.75 -18.96
CA PHE A 636 6.26 -24.61 -18.09
C PHE A 636 7.46 -23.75 -18.54
N GLY A 637 8.62 -24.37 -18.72
CA GLY A 637 9.85 -23.65 -19.05
C GLY A 637 9.76 -22.87 -20.38
N ARG A 638 9.15 -23.48 -21.41
CA ARG A 638 8.97 -22.81 -22.71
C ARG A 638 8.06 -21.58 -22.61
N GLU A 639 6.93 -21.70 -21.89
CA GLU A 639 6.02 -20.58 -21.69
C GLU A 639 6.66 -19.50 -20.82
N ALA A 640 7.32 -19.88 -19.72
CA ALA A 640 8.06 -18.97 -18.86
C ALA A 640 9.14 -18.19 -19.63
N SER A 641 9.90 -18.87 -20.50
CA SER A 641 10.92 -18.25 -21.36
C SER A 641 10.33 -17.21 -22.32
N LYS A 642 9.16 -17.52 -22.92
CA LYS A 642 8.45 -16.59 -23.81
C LYS A 642 8.01 -15.34 -23.04
N LEU A 643 7.36 -15.52 -21.89
CA LEU A 643 6.86 -14.43 -21.05
C LEU A 643 8.01 -13.54 -20.54
N ALA A 644 9.12 -14.14 -20.10
CA ALA A 644 10.31 -13.42 -19.67
C ALA A 644 10.96 -12.58 -20.79
N ALA A 645 10.88 -13.04 -22.04
CA ALA A 645 11.34 -12.28 -23.20
C ALA A 645 10.40 -11.13 -23.57
N GLU A 646 9.09 -11.30 -23.35
CA GLU A 646 8.05 -10.36 -23.75
C GLU A 646 8.03 -9.12 -22.85
N SER A 647 7.90 -9.29 -21.51
CA SER A 647 7.76 -8.16 -20.59
C SER A 647 8.24 -8.51 -19.17
N ASP A 648 8.70 -7.50 -18.43
CA ASP A 648 9.01 -7.60 -17.00
C ASP A 648 7.75 -7.60 -16.09
N SER A 649 6.59 -7.28 -16.64
CA SER A 649 5.30 -7.40 -15.92
C SER A 649 5.00 -8.83 -15.45
N TRP A 650 5.64 -9.85 -16.07
CA TRP A 650 5.56 -11.25 -15.68
C TRP A 650 6.49 -11.66 -14.53
N ARG A 651 7.33 -10.74 -14.04
CA ARG A 651 8.33 -11.01 -13.00
C ARG A 651 7.76 -11.74 -11.78
N GLU A 652 6.73 -11.17 -11.15
CA GLU A 652 6.12 -11.78 -9.95
C GLU A 652 5.44 -13.12 -10.25
N VAL A 653 4.78 -13.23 -11.39
CA VAL A 653 4.17 -14.50 -11.83
C VAL A 653 5.22 -15.60 -11.99
N LEU A 654 6.36 -15.29 -12.60
CA LEU A 654 7.46 -16.24 -12.80
C LEU A 654 8.10 -16.67 -11.48
N ASN A 655 8.35 -15.72 -10.57
CA ASN A 655 8.92 -15.97 -9.26
C ASN A 655 7.99 -16.83 -8.40
N LEU A 656 6.68 -16.49 -8.36
CA LEU A 656 5.68 -17.26 -7.64
C LEU A 656 5.45 -18.65 -8.27
N ALA A 657 5.56 -18.78 -9.59
CA ALA A 657 5.45 -20.09 -10.27
C ALA A 657 6.61 -21.01 -9.89
N ALA A 658 7.85 -20.50 -9.89
CA ALA A 658 9.01 -21.24 -9.41
C ALA A 658 8.85 -21.67 -7.95
N GLY A 659 8.41 -20.76 -7.08
CA GLY A 659 8.10 -21.05 -5.68
C GLY A 659 6.96 -22.08 -5.52
N THR A 660 5.89 -21.97 -6.31
CA THR A 660 4.77 -22.93 -6.31
C THR A 660 5.23 -24.34 -6.68
N LEU A 661 6.07 -24.47 -7.70
CA LEU A 661 6.62 -25.76 -8.10
C LEU A 661 7.42 -26.40 -6.98
N VAL A 662 8.32 -25.64 -6.33
CA VAL A 662 9.21 -26.18 -5.30
C VAL A 662 8.48 -26.43 -3.99
N PHE A 663 7.76 -25.44 -3.49
CA PHE A 663 7.26 -25.45 -2.12
C PHE A 663 5.85 -26.04 -1.99
N ASN A 664 4.96 -25.82 -2.98
CA ASN A 664 3.58 -26.29 -2.94
C ASN A 664 3.44 -27.66 -3.62
N GLN A 665 4.01 -27.83 -4.82
CA GLN A 665 3.90 -29.05 -5.62
C GLN A 665 5.05 -30.05 -5.38
N LYS A 666 6.11 -29.66 -4.65
CA LYS A 666 7.32 -30.48 -4.37
C LYS A 666 8.00 -31.01 -5.64
N ASN A 667 7.89 -30.27 -6.73
CA ASN A 667 8.43 -30.62 -8.04
C ASN A 667 9.61 -29.72 -8.39
N ARG A 668 10.74 -29.97 -7.70
CA ARG A 668 11.97 -29.19 -7.84
C ARG A 668 12.55 -29.31 -9.24
N GLU A 669 12.60 -30.50 -9.79
CA GLU A 669 13.15 -30.75 -11.12
C GLU A 669 12.48 -29.90 -12.18
N LYS A 670 11.15 -29.87 -12.22
CA LYS A 670 10.40 -29.02 -13.16
C LYS A 670 10.70 -27.53 -12.97
N ALA A 671 10.95 -27.07 -11.72
CA ALA A 671 11.33 -25.68 -11.48
C ALA A 671 12.73 -25.37 -12.04
N VAL A 672 13.72 -26.25 -11.81
CA VAL A 672 15.09 -26.09 -12.29
C VAL A 672 15.16 -26.17 -13.82
N ASP A 673 14.50 -27.16 -14.43
CA ASP A 673 14.36 -27.25 -15.90
C ASP A 673 13.72 -25.98 -16.48
N GLY A 674 12.67 -25.48 -15.84
CA GLY A 674 12.01 -24.24 -16.27
C GLY A 674 12.93 -23.03 -16.23
N ILE A 675 13.73 -22.88 -15.17
CA ILE A 675 14.72 -21.79 -15.06
C ILE A 675 15.80 -21.95 -16.12
N ASN A 676 16.22 -23.20 -16.41
CA ASN A 676 17.18 -23.50 -17.47
C ASN A 676 16.65 -23.08 -18.84
N ASP A 677 15.37 -23.31 -19.13
CA ASP A 677 14.72 -22.86 -20.39
C ASP A 677 14.60 -21.32 -20.47
N VAL A 678 14.38 -20.65 -19.31
CA VAL A 678 14.33 -19.17 -19.24
C VAL A 678 15.72 -18.58 -19.44
N CYS A 679 16.78 -19.13 -18.85
CA CYS A 679 18.15 -18.66 -18.98
C CYS A 679 18.66 -18.87 -20.40
N PRO A 680 19.16 -17.83 -21.11
CA PRO A 680 19.76 -18.02 -22.43
C PRO A 680 20.91 -19.00 -22.38
N GLU A 681 21.08 -19.81 -23.44
CA GLU A 681 22.25 -20.71 -23.58
C GLU A 681 23.55 -19.92 -23.82
N GLN A 682 23.45 -18.84 -24.60
CA GLN A 682 24.56 -17.96 -24.95
C GLN A 682 24.36 -16.57 -24.37
N MET A 683 25.48 -15.85 -24.17
CA MET A 683 25.48 -14.47 -23.70
C MET A 683 24.67 -13.60 -24.66
N PRO A 684 23.64 -12.85 -24.19
CA PRO A 684 22.89 -11.95 -25.05
C PRO A 684 23.77 -10.85 -25.64
N ALA A 685 23.44 -10.41 -26.86
CA ALA A 685 24.12 -9.26 -27.48
C ALA A 685 23.80 -7.96 -26.70
N THR A 686 24.67 -6.96 -26.77
CA THR A 686 24.53 -5.69 -26.03
C THR A 686 23.20 -4.98 -26.26
N LYS A 687 22.53 -5.17 -27.41
CA LYS A 687 21.22 -4.56 -27.69
C LYS A 687 20.03 -5.51 -27.55
N ASP A 688 20.27 -6.73 -27.08
CA ASP A 688 19.22 -7.73 -26.88
C ASP A 688 18.58 -7.57 -25.49
N SER A 689 17.70 -6.59 -25.38
CA SER A 689 16.99 -6.33 -24.11
C SER A 689 16.11 -7.51 -23.65
N ALA A 690 15.55 -8.28 -24.59
CA ALA A 690 14.75 -9.47 -24.26
C ALA A 690 15.64 -10.59 -23.70
N GLY A 691 16.81 -10.82 -24.27
CA GLY A 691 17.78 -11.78 -23.75
C GLY A 691 18.28 -11.39 -22.37
N TRP A 692 18.62 -10.13 -22.14
CA TRP A 692 19.07 -9.66 -20.83
C TRP A 692 17.95 -9.71 -19.80
N ARG A 693 16.69 -9.45 -20.16
CA ARG A 693 15.55 -9.62 -19.27
C ARG A 693 15.37 -11.08 -18.86
N ARG A 694 15.54 -12.01 -19.78
CA ARG A 694 15.53 -13.45 -19.46
C ARG A 694 16.64 -13.83 -18.48
N VAL A 695 17.85 -13.27 -18.61
CA VAL A 695 18.95 -13.48 -17.65
C VAL A 695 18.56 -13.01 -16.26
N TRP A 696 18.05 -11.79 -16.15
CA TRP A 696 17.59 -11.22 -14.88
C TRP A 696 16.51 -12.08 -14.23
N LEU A 697 15.42 -12.37 -14.96
CA LEU A 697 14.27 -13.12 -14.42
C LEU A 697 14.62 -14.57 -14.08
N ALA A 698 15.47 -15.23 -14.87
CA ALA A 698 15.99 -16.54 -14.52
C ALA A 698 16.81 -16.51 -13.22
N GLY A 699 17.61 -15.46 -13.01
CA GLY A 699 18.34 -15.22 -11.77
C GLY A 699 17.43 -15.08 -10.57
N GLU A 700 16.35 -14.30 -10.66
CA GLU A 700 15.37 -14.15 -9.57
C GLU A 700 14.62 -15.45 -9.28
N MET A 701 14.15 -16.16 -10.31
CA MET A 701 13.51 -17.48 -10.13
C MET A 701 14.45 -18.46 -9.43
N ALA A 702 15.74 -18.47 -9.82
CA ALA A 702 16.77 -19.30 -9.19
C ALA A 702 17.02 -18.91 -7.73
N ALA A 703 17.01 -17.62 -7.41
CA ALA A 703 17.14 -17.13 -6.05
C ALA A 703 15.93 -17.55 -5.17
N VAL A 704 14.71 -17.58 -5.73
CA VAL A 704 13.50 -18.10 -5.06
C VAL A 704 13.60 -19.60 -4.78
N VAL A 705 14.09 -20.37 -5.73
CA VAL A 705 14.28 -21.83 -5.59
C VAL A 705 15.39 -22.15 -4.56
N GLY A 706 16.41 -21.29 -4.51
CA GLY A 706 17.50 -21.35 -3.54
C GLY A 706 18.74 -22.11 -4.04
N LEU A 707 19.90 -21.65 -3.58
CA LEU A 707 21.20 -22.16 -3.99
C LEU A 707 21.35 -23.68 -3.77
N SER A 708 20.97 -24.18 -2.58
CA SER A 708 21.07 -25.60 -2.26
C SER A 708 20.24 -26.49 -3.17
N ALA A 709 19.12 -25.99 -3.68
CA ALA A 709 18.25 -26.75 -4.59
C ALA A 709 18.92 -26.90 -5.97
N LEU A 710 19.62 -25.86 -6.43
CA LEU A 710 20.36 -25.88 -7.69
C LEU A 710 21.61 -26.78 -7.58
N GLU A 711 22.35 -26.73 -6.47
CA GLU A 711 23.54 -27.54 -6.24
C GLU A 711 23.26 -29.05 -6.13
N MET A 712 22.03 -29.41 -5.68
CA MET A 712 21.60 -30.83 -5.57
C MET A 712 21.07 -31.40 -6.88
N ASP A 713 20.76 -30.56 -7.87
CA ASP A 713 20.17 -30.95 -9.15
C ASP A 713 21.24 -30.96 -10.26
N GLU A 714 21.22 -31.97 -11.13
CA GLU A 714 22.26 -32.11 -12.20
C GLU A 714 22.20 -30.96 -13.23
N VAL A 715 20.98 -30.57 -13.64
CA VAL A 715 20.78 -29.40 -14.52
C VAL A 715 21.16 -28.12 -13.78
N GLY A 716 20.80 -28.06 -12.50
CA GLY A 716 21.11 -26.93 -11.63
C GLY A 716 22.61 -26.66 -11.47
N LYS A 717 23.44 -27.70 -11.37
CA LYS A 717 24.92 -27.60 -11.30
C LYS A 717 25.53 -26.96 -12.56
N GLU A 718 24.96 -27.20 -13.73
CA GLU A 718 25.38 -26.57 -14.97
C GLU A 718 24.81 -25.16 -15.15
N LEU A 719 23.56 -24.98 -14.72
CA LEU A 719 22.84 -23.70 -14.80
C LEU A 719 23.45 -22.62 -13.90
N LEU A 720 23.80 -22.95 -12.65
CA LEU A 720 24.26 -21.98 -11.66
C LEU A 720 25.50 -21.17 -12.14
N PRO A 721 26.60 -21.78 -12.60
CA PRO A 721 27.76 -21.02 -13.07
C PRO A 721 27.42 -20.18 -14.32
N ARG A 722 26.49 -20.63 -15.16
CA ARG A 722 26.02 -19.88 -16.33
C ARG A 722 25.26 -18.65 -15.90
N LEU A 723 24.32 -18.76 -14.97
CA LEU A 723 23.57 -17.64 -14.40
C LEU A 723 24.48 -16.62 -13.72
N GLN A 724 25.38 -17.06 -12.86
CA GLN A 724 26.36 -16.21 -12.17
C GLN A 724 27.19 -15.40 -13.18
N ARG A 725 27.70 -16.03 -14.23
CA ARG A 725 28.47 -15.37 -15.28
C ARG A 725 27.62 -14.34 -16.07
N MET A 726 26.38 -14.70 -16.42
CA MET A 726 25.51 -13.81 -17.19
C MET A 726 24.98 -12.62 -16.35
N LEU A 727 24.60 -12.86 -15.10
CA LEU A 727 24.20 -11.79 -14.16
C LEU A 727 25.38 -10.84 -13.90
N SER A 728 26.60 -11.37 -13.72
CA SER A 728 27.79 -10.52 -13.60
C SER A 728 28.01 -9.66 -14.83
N ALA A 729 27.89 -10.24 -16.03
CA ALA A 729 28.01 -9.50 -17.28
C ALA A 729 26.91 -8.45 -17.47
N LEU A 730 25.67 -8.72 -17.00
CA LEU A 730 24.57 -7.76 -17.01
C LEU A 730 24.93 -6.50 -16.19
N LEU A 731 25.50 -6.67 -14.99
CA LEU A 731 25.94 -5.57 -14.17
C LEU A 731 27.14 -4.85 -14.79
N ASP A 732 28.15 -5.58 -15.23
CA ASP A 732 29.42 -5.03 -15.75
C ASP A 732 29.24 -4.29 -17.09
N THR A 733 28.20 -4.58 -17.85
CA THR A 733 27.91 -3.94 -19.14
C THR A 733 26.78 -2.91 -19.09
N GLY A 734 26.11 -2.73 -17.92
CA GLY A 734 25.07 -1.74 -17.73
C GLY A 734 23.83 -1.97 -18.57
N GLN A 735 23.48 -3.24 -18.82
CA GLN A 735 22.28 -3.59 -19.57
C GLN A 735 21.02 -3.45 -18.69
N LEU A 736 19.88 -3.23 -19.32
CA LEU A 736 18.59 -3.00 -18.69
C LEU A 736 18.52 -1.65 -17.90
N THR A 737 17.38 -1.39 -17.27
CA THR A 737 17.20 -0.19 -16.45
C THR A 737 17.96 -0.32 -15.13
N THR A 738 18.21 0.81 -14.46
CA THR A 738 18.88 0.86 -13.16
C THR A 738 18.17 -0.02 -12.13
N GLN A 739 16.83 0.01 -12.07
CA GLN A 739 16.04 -0.81 -11.14
C GLN A 739 16.18 -2.31 -11.44
N GLN A 740 16.07 -2.70 -12.72
CA GLN A 740 16.22 -4.11 -13.11
C GLN A 740 17.63 -4.64 -12.82
N ARG A 741 18.68 -3.81 -13.01
CA ARG A 741 20.05 -4.16 -12.60
C ARG A 741 20.18 -4.34 -11.09
N ALA A 742 19.56 -3.48 -10.29
CA ALA A 742 19.60 -3.59 -8.83
C ALA A 742 18.97 -4.91 -8.35
N GLU A 743 17.85 -5.31 -8.94
CA GLU A 743 17.22 -6.60 -8.64
C GLU A 743 18.05 -7.79 -9.12
N ALA A 744 18.64 -7.70 -10.33
CA ALA A 744 19.59 -8.70 -10.82
C ALA A 744 20.81 -8.84 -9.89
N GLY A 745 21.33 -7.73 -9.37
CA GLY A 745 22.39 -7.70 -8.37
C GLY A 745 21.99 -8.38 -7.05
N THR A 746 20.75 -8.18 -6.63
CA THR A 746 20.18 -8.86 -5.45
C THR A 746 20.08 -10.36 -5.67
N ALA A 747 19.60 -10.80 -6.84
CA ALA A 747 19.57 -12.22 -7.19
C ALA A 747 20.98 -12.83 -7.24
N LEU A 748 21.95 -12.11 -7.82
CA LEU A 748 23.35 -12.55 -7.87
C LEU A 748 23.97 -12.66 -6.45
N ALA A 749 23.59 -11.80 -5.52
CA ALA A 749 24.05 -11.90 -4.13
C ALA A 749 23.58 -13.21 -3.46
N VAL A 750 22.34 -13.66 -3.74
CA VAL A 750 21.79 -14.92 -3.22
C VAL A 750 22.45 -16.13 -3.88
N LEU A 751 22.71 -16.05 -5.18
CA LEU A 751 23.32 -17.15 -5.95
C LEU A 751 24.85 -17.23 -5.81
N GLY A 752 25.46 -16.25 -5.13
CA GLY A 752 26.90 -16.10 -5.02
C GLY A 752 27.48 -15.26 -6.16
N ASP A 753 28.03 -14.09 -5.85
CA ASP A 753 28.64 -13.16 -6.80
C ASP A 753 30.09 -13.57 -7.09
N PRO A 754 30.43 -14.07 -8.30
CA PRO A 754 31.76 -14.57 -8.62
C PRO A 754 32.74 -13.47 -9.02
N ARG A 755 32.31 -12.19 -9.08
CA ARG A 755 33.17 -11.09 -9.52
C ARG A 755 34.36 -10.92 -8.56
N PRO A 756 35.59 -10.81 -9.10
CA PRO A 756 36.79 -10.67 -8.28
C PRO A 756 36.72 -9.45 -7.34
N GLY A 757 37.05 -9.63 -6.07
CA GLY A 757 37.05 -8.58 -5.08
C GLY A 757 35.68 -8.18 -4.56
N VAL A 758 34.61 -8.97 -4.80
CA VAL A 758 33.25 -8.74 -4.29
C VAL A 758 32.95 -9.64 -3.08
N CYS A 759 32.98 -10.97 -3.26
CA CYS A 759 32.73 -11.93 -2.18
C CYS A 759 34.00 -12.63 -1.67
N SER A 760 35.17 -12.37 -2.27
CA SER A 760 36.45 -12.84 -1.77
C SER A 760 36.91 -12.03 -0.57
N LYS A 761 37.65 -12.65 0.37
CA LYS A 761 38.21 -11.94 1.51
C LYS A 761 39.09 -10.75 1.10
N GLU A 762 39.91 -10.95 0.07
CA GLU A 762 40.80 -9.94 -0.45
C GLU A 762 40.11 -9.06 -1.51
N PRO A 763 40.23 -7.72 -1.39
CA PRO A 763 39.73 -6.81 -2.37
C PRO A 763 40.50 -6.86 -3.70
N LEU A 764 39.89 -6.56 -4.81
CA LEU A 764 40.56 -6.38 -6.09
C LEU A 764 41.22 -4.99 -6.10
N MET A 765 42.57 -4.98 -5.99
CA MET A 765 43.34 -3.74 -5.96
C MET A 765 43.74 -3.26 -7.37
N LEU A 766 43.54 -1.98 -7.62
CA LEU A 766 43.85 -1.31 -8.89
C LEU A 766 44.93 -0.26 -8.67
N PRO A 767 46.06 -0.26 -9.42
CA PRO A 767 47.07 0.75 -9.30
C PRO A 767 46.53 2.12 -9.73
N VAL A 768 46.70 3.15 -8.88
CA VAL A 768 46.31 4.53 -9.18
C VAL A 768 47.55 5.34 -9.66
N ILE A 769 48.63 5.23 -8.92
CA ILE A 769 49.94 5.78 -9.29
C ILE A 769 51.05 4.75 -8.99
N THR A 770 52.05 4.74 -9.84
CA THR A 770 53.20 3.80 -9.74
C THR A 770 54.51 4.48 -9.41
N VAL A 771 54.56 5.80 -9.48
CA VAL A 771 55.71 6.63 -9.10
C VAL A 771 55.21 7.79 -8.25
N PRO A 772 56.02 8.31 -7.33
CA PRO A 772 55.64 9.47 -6.54
C PRO A 772 55.30 10.67 -7.42
N GLU A 773 54.16 11.32 -7.14
CA GLU A 773 53.72 12.50 -7.88
C GLU A 773 53.19 13.60 -6.94
N PRO A 774 53.36 14.89 -7.33
CA PRO A 774 52.73 16.01 -6.61
C PRO A 774 51.26 16.05 -6.97
N PHE A 775 50.40 16.21 -5.96
CA PHE A 775 48.93 16.35 -6.12
C PHE A 775 48.43 17.54 -5.32
N ALA A 776 47.56 18.36 -5.90
CA ALA A 776 46.95 19.48 -5.22
C ALA A 776 45.46 19.19 -4.91
N LEU A 777 45.11 19.20 -3.64
CA LEU A 777 43.72 19.07 -3.20
C LEU A 777 42.86 20.24 -3.72
N ARG A 778 41.62 19.99 -4.06
CA ARG A 778 40.73 21.01 -4.65
C ARG A 778 40.32 22.10 -3.70
N GLU A 779 40.26 21.80 -2.42
CA GLU A 779 39.67 22.68 -1.43
C GLU A 779 40.56 23.90 -1.16
N ASN A 780 41.87 23.68 -1.03
CA ASN A 780 42.83 24.69 -0.57
C ASN A 780 44.09 24.76 -1.42
N ASP A 781 44.09 24.04 -2.56
CA ASP A 781 45.27 23.87 -3.43
C ASP A 781 46.56 23.41 -2.65
N GLU A 782 46.37 22.77 -1.48
CA GLU A 782 47.46 22.18 -0.71
C GLU A 782 48.14 21.10 -1.53
N LYS A 783 49.46 21.31 -1.72
CA LYS A 783 50.28 20.37 -2.49
C LYS A 783 50.83 19.29 -1.55
N VAL A 784 50.45 18.05 -1.82
CA VAL A 784 50.96 16.84 -1.16
C VAL A 784 51.74 15.99 -2.16
N THR A 785 52.73 15.28 -1.72
CA THR A 785 53.39 14.26 -2.55
C THR A 785 52.75 12.93 -2.25
N LEU A 786 52.04 12.39 -3.23
CA LEU A 786 51.47 11.02 -3.14
C LEU A 786 52.56 10.00 -3.44
N VAL A 787 52.62 8.97 -2.62
CA VAL A 787 53.45 7.79 -2.84
C VAL A 787 52.69 6.75 -3.68
N PRO A 788 53.38 5.81 -4.37
CA PRO A 788 52.70 4.77 -5.15
C PRO A 788 51.69 4.00 -4.32
N PHE A 789 50.46 3.92 -4.84
CA PHE A 789 49.37 3.20 -4.17
C PHE A 789 48.39 2.59 -5.18
N ALA A 790 47.73 1.51 -4.71
CA ALA A 790 46.57 0.90 -5.35
C ALA A 790 45.33 1.14 -4.50
N ILE A 791 44.17 1.21 -5.13
CA ILE A 791 42.86 1.37 -4.47
C ILE A 791 41.97 0.17 -4.75
N ALA A 792 41.15 -0.24 -3.81
CA ALA A 792 40.16 -1.29 -4.06
C ALA A 792 39.18 -0.86 -5.17
N LYS A 793 38.89 -1.76 -6.10
CA LYS A 793 37.93 -1.51 -7.21
C LYS A 793 36.57 -1.09 -6.66
N TYR A 794 36.15 -1.71 -5.55
CA TYR A 794 34.86 -1.51 -4.92
C TYR A 794 34.99 -1.02 -3.49
N PRO A 795 33.96 -0.39 -2.92
CA PRO A 795 33.81 -0.28 -1.48
C PRO A 795 33.81 -1.69 -0.83
N VAL A 796 34.25 -1.78 0.44
CA VAL A 796 34.23 -3.07 1.16
C VAL A 796 32.79 -3.57 1.27
N THR A 797 32.55 -4.80 0.82
CA THR A 797 31.23 -5.40 0.78
C THR A 797 30.85 -6.06 2.12
N ASN A 798 29.55 -6.35 2.28
CA ASN A 798 29.06 -7.14 3.41
C ASN A 798 29.72 -8.53 3.45
N ALA A 799 29.92 -9.19 2.30
CA ALA A 799 30.61 -10.48 2.24
C ALA A 799 32.07 -10.38 2.75
N GLN A 800 32.81 -9.35 2.39
CA GLN A 800 34.16 -9.12 2.87
C GLN A 800 34.18 -8.82 4.36
N TYR A 801 33.27 -7.96 4.81
CA TYR A 801 33.19 -7.62 6.22
C TYR A 801 32.74 -8.80 7.10
N HIS A 802 31.96 -9.73 6.51
CA HIS A 802 31.56 -10.97 7.18
C HIS A 802 32.76 -11.81 7.64
N PHE A 803 33.83 -11.91 6.85
CA PHE A 803 35.06 -12.61 7.27
C PHE A 803 35.64 -12.00 8.54
N PHE A 804 35.68 -10.68 8.70
CA PHE A 804 36.12 -10.00 9.90
C PHE A 804 35.21 -10.28 11.11
N ALA A 805 33.89 -10.16 10.89
CA ALA A 805 32.92 -10.37 11.97
C ALA A 805 32.92 -11.81 12.49
N GLU A 806 32.94 -12.82 11.59
CA GLU A 806 32.96 -14.24 11.98
C GLU A 806 34.29 -14.70 12.54
N ASP A 807 35.41 -14.08 12.13
CA ASP A 807 36.72 -14.35 12.73
C ASP A 807 36.87 -13.76 14.16
N GLY A 808 35.77 -13.18 14.68
CA GLY A 808 35.75 -12.57 16.03
C GLY A 808 36.29 -11.15 16.06
N GLY A 809 36.17 -10.37 14.98
CA GLY A 809 36.69 -9.01 14.86
C GLY A 809 36.23 -8.03 15.95
N TYR A 810 35.11 -8.33 16.60
CA TYR A 810 34.55 -7.58 17.71
C TYR A 810 34.91 -8.19 19.10
N SER A 811 35.68 -9.29 19.15
CA SER A 811 36.09 -9.97 20.38
C SER A 811 37.53 -9.62 20.78
N ASP A 812 37.93 -10.03 21.98
CA ASP A 812 39.30 -9.84 22.50
C ASP A 812 40.38 -10.47 21.61
N LYS A 813 40.02 -11.45 20.76
CA LYS A 813 40.92 -12.08 19.79
C LYS A 813 41.63 -11.05 18.91
N TRP A 814 40.88 -10.01 18.47
CA TRP A 814 41.39 -9.00 17.55
C TRP A 814 41.41 -7.59 18.16
N ARG A 815 41.54 -7.50 19.49
CA ARG A 815 41.63 -6.22 20.19
C ARG A 815 42.76 -5.34 19.67
N ASP A 816 43.87 -5.92 19.30
CA ASP A 816 45.07 -5.19 18.80
C ASP A 816 44.82 -4.51 17.44
N CYS A 817 43.74 -4.92 16.72
CA CYS A 817 43.32 -4.25 15.51
C CYS A 817 42.58 -2.93 15.80
N TRP A 818 42.06 -2.76 17.00
CA TRP A 818 41.34 -1.54 17.40
C TRP A 818 42.28 -0.52 18.03
N SER A 819 41.98 0.78 17.80
CA SER A 819 42.55 1.82 18.63
C SER A 819 41.97 1.75 20.06
N GLU A 820 42.71 2.23 21.08
CA GLU A 820 42.22 2.25 22.45
C GLU A 820 40.88 3.00 22.59
N GLU A 821 40.69 4.11 21.86
CA GLU A 821 39.44 4.87 21.86
C GLU A 821 38.31 4.10 21.20
N GLY A 822 38.59 3.46 20.06
CA GLY A 822 37.63 2.67 19.32
C GLY A 822 37.13 1.45 20.12
N TRP A 823 38.07 0.78 20.81
CA TRP A 823 37.74 -0.36 21.67
C TRP A 823 36.84 0.05 22.86
N ARG A 824 37.21 1.11 23.59
CA ARG A 824 36.42 1.64 24.72
C ARG A 824 35.05 2.10 24.26
N TRP A 825 34.97 2.73 23.09
CA TRP A 825 33.68 3.12 22.50
C TRP A 825 32.81 1.91 22.17
N LYS A 826 33.37 0.89 21.49
CA LYS A 826 32.68 -0.35 21.13
C LYS A 826 32.12 -1.07 22.37
N GLU A 827 32.93 -1.21 23.43
CA GLU A 827 32.53 -1.85 24.69
C GLU A 827 31.38 -1.08 25.38
N ARG A 828 31.48 0.24 25.41
CA ARG A 828 30.44 1.08 26.02
C ARG A 828 29.10 0.95 25.31
N GLU A 829 29.10 0.90 23.98
CA GLU A 829 27.90 0.79 23.18
C GLU A 829 27.40 -0.67 23.03
N GLY A 830 28.20 -1.64 23.41
CA GLY A 830 27.88 -3.07 23.33
C GLY A 830 27.80 -3.63 21.91
N TRP A 831 28.47 -2.98 20.94
CA TRP A 831 28.43 -3.40 19.55
C TRP A 831 29.26 -4.67 19.31
N VAL A 832 28.62 -5.63 18.61
CA VAL A 832 29.23 -6.91 18.22
C VAL A 832 29.15 -7.16 16.71
N LYS A 833 28.43 -6.31 15.97
CA LYS A 833 28.24 -6.34 14.51
C LYS A 833 27.82 -4.94 14.01
N PRO A 834 27.93 -4.64 12.72
CA PRO A 834 27.40 -3.41 12.14
C PRO A 834 25.89 -3.21 12.40
N ARG A 835 25.42 -1.97 12.45
CA ARG A 835 24.03 -1.62 12.89
C ARG A 835 22.97 -2.14 11.92
N PHE A 836 23.27 -2.17 10.63
CA PHE A 836 22.33 -2.66 9.60
C PHE A 836 22.58 -4.11 9.17
N TRP A 837 23.35 -4.89 9.98
CA TRP A 837 23.76 -6.25 9.65
C TRP A 837 22.60 -7.21 9.42
N GLN A 838 21.46 -6.99 10.05
CA GLN A 838 20.25 -7.80 9.91
C GLN A 838 19.16 -7.12 9.04
N ASN A 839 19.42 -5.92 8.52
CA ASN A 839 18.47 -5.23 7.67
C ASN A 839 18.59 -5.72 6.22
N GLY A 840 17.54 -6.41 5.73
CA GLY A 840 17.49 -7.01 4.39
C GLY A 840 17.74 -6.07 3.21
N GLU A 841 17.61 -4.76 3.39
CA GLU A 841 17.86 -3.76 2.37
C GLU A 841 19.34 -3.42 2.20
N PHE A 842 20.13 -3.54 3.29
CA PHE A 842 21.53 -3.11 3.35
C PHE A 842 22.54 -4.25 3.57
N ASN A 843 22.09 -5.50 3.71
CA ASN A 843 22.94 -6.62 4.11
C ASN A 843 23.21 -7.66 3.03
N LYS A 844 22.88 -7.37 1.75
CA LYS A 844 23.17 -8.32 0.68
C LYS A 844 24.70 -8.47 0.51
N ALA A 845 25.17 -9.69 0.23
CA ALA A 845 26.57 -10.05 0.20
C ALA A 845 27.44 -9.11 -0.65
N ASN A 846 26.93 -8.69 -1.81
CA ASN A 846 27.61 -7.84 -2.79
C ASN A 846 27.28 -6.33 -2.67
N GLN A 847 26.58 -5.91 -1.62
CA GLN A 847 26.39 -4.50 -1.31
C GLN A 847 27.55 -3.99 -0.42
N PRO A 848 27.85 -2.66 -0.44
CA PRO A 848 28.78 -2.08 0.54
C PRO A 848 28.32 -2.33 1.98
N VAL A 849 29.24 -2.62 2.87
CA VAL A 849 28.93 -2.63 4.30
C VAL A 849 28.64 -1.21 4.79
N VAL A 850 27.54 -1.07 5.54
CA VAL A 850 27.11 0.21 6.11
C VAL A 850 26.78 0.10 7.60
N GLY A 851 26.52 1.24 8.24
CA GLY A 851 26.26 1.26 9.68
C GLY A 851 27.52 1.01 10.51
N ILE A 852 28.68 1.32 9.97
CA ILE A 852 29.98 1.19 10.60
C ILE A 852 30.57 2.55 10.91
N SER A 853 31.30 2.65 12.02
CA SER A 853 32.07 3.81 12.42
C SER A 853 33.47 3.79 11.77
N TRP A 854 34.15 4.91 11.85
CA TRP A 854 35.54 5.00 11.40
C TRP A 854 36.46 4.00 12.15
N TYR A 855 36.23 3.78 13.45
CA TYR A 855 36.99 2.82 14.25
C TYR A 855 36.82 1.38 13.76
N GLU A 856 35.60 1.02 13.37
CA GLU A 856 35.29 -0.30 12.81
C GLU A 856 35.97 -0.49 11.44
N ALA A 857 35.96 0.54 10.60
CA ALA A 857 36.62 0.53 9.29
C ALA A 857 38.15 0.41 9.45
N GLU A 858 38.76 1.13 10.41
CA GLU A 858 40.18 1.02 10.73
C GLU A 858 40.55 -0.36 11.28
N ALA A 859 39.73 -0.90 12.18
CA ALA A 859 39.96 -2.23 12.73
C ALA A 859 39.92 -3.32 11.66
N PHE A 860 38.97 -3.23 10.72
CA PHE A 860 38.90 -4.11 9.54
C PHE A 860 40.18 -4.03 8.70
N CYS A 861 40.66 -2.84 8.41
CA CYS A 861 41.92 -2.68 7.64
C CYS A 861 43.11 -3.33 8.29
N ARG A 862 43.27 -3.16 9.62
CA ARG A 862 44.38 -3.77 10.41
C ARG A 862 44.22 -5.30 10.47
N TRP A 863 43.01 -5.81 10.65
CA TRP A 863 42.73 -7.24 10.59
C TRP A 863 43.06 -7.83 9.23
N LEU A 864 42.63 -7.17 8.13
CA LEU A 864 42.91 -7.61 6.78
C LEU A 864 44.42 -7.67 6.51
N THR A 865 45.20 -6.66 6.97
CA THR A 865 46.66 -6.64 6.87
C THR A 865 47.32 -7.81 7.60
N GLN A 866 46.74 -8.28 8.72
CA GLN A 866 47.32 -9.42 9.47
C GLN A 866 46.88 -10.77 8.93
N THR A 867 45.82 -10.86 8.17
CA THR A 867 45.16 -12.10 7.75
C THR A 867 45.20 -12.35 6.25
N ALA A 868 45.62 -11.38 5.44
CA ALA A 868 45.76 -11.47 3.98
C ALA A 868 47.17 -11.05 3.55
N GLU A 869 47.52 -11.32 2.30
CA GLU A 869 48.76 -10.82 1.72
C GLU A 869 48.64 -9.33 1.39
N GLY A 870 49.49 -8.49 1.94
CA GLY A 870 49.53 -7.05 1.69
C GLY A 870 49.35 -6.19 2.93
N SER A 871 49.43 -4.89 2.74
CA SER A 871 49.19 -3.88 3.76
C SER A 871 48.01 -3.00 3.37
N TYR A 872 46.94 -3.07 4.14
CA TYR A 872 45.67 -2.37 3.82
C TYR A 872 45.37 -1.30 4.86
N ARG A 873 44.89 -0.16 4.40
CA ARG A 873 44.51 0.96 5.25
C ARG A 873 43.37 1.76 4.59
N LEU A 874 42.75 2.67 5.33
CA LEU A 874 41.86 3.66 4.75
C LEU A 874 42.69 4.63 3.88
N PRO A 875 42.10 5.10 2.73
CA PRO A 875 42.73 6.12 1.91
C PRO A 875 42.85 7.44 2.67
N THR A 876 43.89 8.19 2.41
CA THR A 876 43.89 9.63 2.72
C THR A 876 42.90 10.32 1.77
N GLU A 877 42.43 11.50 2.15
CA GLU A 877 41.56 12.31 1.28
C GLU A 877 42.20 12.60 -0.07
N ALA A 878 43.50 12.88 -0.11
CA ALA A 878 44.24 13.16 -1.34
C ALA A 878 44.34 11.91 -2.25
N GLU A 879 44.59 10.73 -1.68
CA GLU A 879 44.61 9.47 -2.44
C GLU A 879 43.20 9.16 -3.03
N TRP A 880 42.15 9.35 -2.24
CA TRP A 880 40.81 9.16 -2.69
C TRP A 880 40.44 10.15 -3.82
N GLU A 881 40.74 11.45 -3.63
CA GLU A 881 40.45 12.46 -4.63
C GLU A 881 41.26 12.25 -5.92
N ARG A 882 42.51 11.79 -5.82
CA ARG A 882 43.33 11.46 -6.99
C ARG A 882 42.78 10.26 -7.75
N ALA A 883 42.30 9.23 -7.06
CA ALA A 883 41.68 8.07 -7.70
C ALA A 883 40.37 8.45 -8.40
N ALA A 884 39.53 9.25 -7.77
CA ALA A 884 38.22 9.66 -8.30
C ALA A 884 38.31 10.73 -9.40
N GLY A 885 39.13 11.77 -9.18
CA GLY A 885 39.18 12.98 -10.03
C GLY A 885 40.29 12.98 -11.06
N HIS A 886 41.13 11.94 -11.10
CA HIS A 886 42.29 11.89 -11.96
C HIS A 886 43.22 13.13 -11.81
N THR A 887 44.01 13.50 -12.82
CA THR A 887 44.86 14.69 -12.85
C THR A 887 44.20 15.92 -13.43
N ASP A 888 43.08 15.76 -14.15
CA ASP A 888 42.36 16.83 -14.83
C ASP A 888 41.29 17.52 -13.99
N ARG A 889 41.14 17.08 -12.72
CA ARG A 889 40.22 17.70 -11.74
C ARG A 889 38.75 17.69 -12.24
N ARG A 890 38.33 16.59 -12.88
CA ARG A 890 36.95 16.40 -13.35
C ARG A 890 35.96 16.37 -12.20
N LYS A 891 34.71 16.84 -12.40
CA LYS A 891 33.68 16.93 -11.35
C LYS A 891 33.22 15.56 -10.87
N PHE A 892 33.11 14.60 -11.79
CA PHE A 892 32.71 13.22 -11.52
C PHE A 892 33.80 12.28 -12.04
N PRO A 893 33.88 11.02 -11.59
CA PRO A 893 34.87 10.07 -12.09
C PRO A 893 34.90 9.87 -13.59
N TRP A 894 33.78 10.07 -14.28
CA TRP A 894 33.57 9.94 -15.72
C TRP A 894 33.70 11.25 -16.52
N GLY A 895 33.79 12.43 -15.90
CA GLY A 895 33.89 13.74 -16.57
C GLY A 895 33.20 14.86 -15.81
N ASP A 896 32.74 15.89 -16.52
CA ASP A 896 32.16 17.10 -15.91
C ASP A 896 30.63 17.16 -15.94
N GLU A 897 30.00 16.34 -16.77
CA GLU A 897 28.54 16.33 -16.94
C GLU A 897 27.91 15.15 -16.19
N TRP A 898 26.80 15.43 -15.49
CA TRP A 898 26.01 14.41 -14.81
C TRP A 898 25.17 13.64 -15.80
N GLN A 899 25.10 12.32 -15.63
CA GLN A 899 24.17 11.44 -16.34
C GLN A 899 23.50 10.49 -15.31
N MET A 900 22.21 10.30 -15.43
CA MET A 900 21.39 9.62 -14.42
C MET A 900 21.80 8.16 -14.14
N ASP A 901 22.37 7.45 -15.11
CA ASP A 901 22.73 6.03 -15.01
C ASP A 901 24.22 5.80 -14.74
N GLN A 902 24.88 6.70 -14.03
CA GLN A 902 26.32 6.60 -13.73
C GLN A 902 26.66 6.45 -12.26
N ALA A 903 25.70 6.63 -11.36
CA ALA A 903 25.91 6.44 -9.92
C ALA A 903 24.59 6.09 -9.20
N ASN A 904 24.70 5.36 -8.10
CA ASN A 904 23.61 5.20 -7.16
C ASN A 904 23.51 6.47 -6.29
N SER A 905 22.57 7.33 -6.62
CA SER A 905 22.25 8.60 -5.95
C SER A 905 20.72 8.71 -5.80
N SER A 906 20.21 9.76 -5.18
CA SER A 906 18.77 9.97 -5.05
C SER A 906 18.04 10.01 -6.40
N GLU A 907 18.72 10.41 -7.47
CA GLU A 907 18.18 10.40 -8.84
C GLU A 907 17.98 8.95 -9.38
N ALA A 908 18.77 7.98 -8.90
CA ALA A 908 18.62 6.57 -9.27
C ALA A 908 17.38 5.91 -8.63
N ARG A 909 16.82 6.50 -7.56
CA ARG A 909 15.59 6.06 -6.87
C ARG A 909 15.62 4.60 -6.42
N LEU A 910 16.79 4.14 -5.99
CA LEU A 910 16.93 2.81 -5.40
C LEU A 910 16.64 2.81 -3.91
N ASP A 911 16.74 3.97 -3.24
CA ASP A 911 16.48 4.24 -1.83
C ASP A 911 17.24 3.32 -0.85
N ARG A 912 18.31 2.70 -1.36
CA ARG A 912 19.17 1.76 -0.64
C ARG A 912 20.53 1.66 -1.34
N THR A 913 21.47 1.01 -0.67
CA THR A 913 22.71 0.58 -1.33
C THR A 913 22.44 -0.44 -2.44
N SER A 914 23.29 -0.48 -3.43
CA SER A 914 23.21 -1.41 -4.56
C SER A 914 24.42 -2.33 -4.62
N ALA A 915 24.30 -3.42 -5.39
CA ALA A 915 25.45 -4.28 -5.69
C ALA A 915 26.60 -3.45 -6.23
N VAL A 916 27.80 -3.64 -5.70
CA VAL A 916 28.96 -2.85 -6.09
C VAL A 916 29.26 -3.00 -7.58
N GLY A 917 29.64 -1.91 -8.25
CA GLY A 917 30.01 -1.88 -9.66
C GLY A 917 28.87 -2.01 -10.64
N MET A 918 27.59 -1.88 -10.22
CA MET A 918 26.47 -1.98 -11.16
C MET A 918 26.27 -0.74 -12.06
N PHE A 919 27.11 0.28 -11.90
CA PHE A 919 27.16 1.48 -12.73
C PHE A 919 28.49 1.55 -13.52
N PRO A 920 28.66 0.72 -14.55
CA PRO A 920 29.94 0.61 -15.25
C PRO A 920 30.39 1.89 -15.95
N ALA A 921 29.44 2.72 -16.39
CA ALA A 921 29.73 4.01 -17.00
C ALA A 921 30.18 5.07 -15.97
N GLY A 922 30.02 4.83 -14.68
CA GLY A 922 30.42 5.67 -13.56
C GLY A 922 31.84 5.40 -13.03
N GLN A 923 32.59 4.48 -13.65
CA GLN A 923 33.94 4.12 -13.22
C GLN A 923 34.93 5.28 -13.41
N ALA A 924 35.87 5.35 -12.48
CA ALA A 924 37.00 6.27 -12.60
C ALA A 924 38.01 5.78 -13.65
N VAL A 925 38.94 6.68 -14.04
CA VAL A 925 39.99 6.36 -15.03
C VAL A 925 40.89 5.19 -14.58
N CYS A 926 41.13 5.05 -13.26
CA CYS A 926 41.85 3.92 -12.72
C CYS A 926 41.03 2.59 -12.70
N GLY A 927 39.76 2.62 -13.12
CA GLY A 927 38.86 1.46 -13.12
C GLY A 927 38.10 1.23 -11.80
N ALA A 928 38.32 2.06 -10.78
CA ALA A 928 37.55 1.97 -9.53
C ALA A 928 36.10 2.39 -9.75
N ALA A 929 35.17 1.58 -9.23
CA ALA A 929 33.75 1.78 -9.33
C ALA A 929 33.17 2.39 -8.03
N ASP A 930 32.00 2.97 -8.13
CA ASP A 930 31.24 3.54 -7.01
C ASP A 930 32.01 4.55 -6.12
N LEU A 931 32.98 5.26 -6.71
CA LEU A 931 33.68 6.36 -6.01
C LEU A 931 32.75 7.55 -5.79
N VAL A 932 31.65 7.62 -6.51
CA VAL A 932 30.60 8.63 -6.35
C VAL A 932 29.26 7.91 -6.26
N GLY A 933 28.47 8.28 -5.26
CA GLY A 933 27.20 7.60 -4.94
C GLY A 933 27.40 6.30 -4.16
N ASN A 934 26.34 5.54 -3.97
CA ASN A 934 26.21 4.30 -3.20
C ASN A 934 26.47 4.53 -1.69
N VAL A 935 27.72 4.80 -1.26
CA VAL A 935 28.05 5.12 0.13
C VAL A 935 29.06 6.25 0.24
N TRP A 936 28.92 7.09 1.26
CA TRP A 936 29.99 7.94 1.75
C TRP A 936 31.13 7.08 2.27
N GLU A 937 32.36 7.35 1.86
CA GLU A 937 33.52 6.55 2.20
C GLU A 937 34.39 7.23 3.26
N TRP A 938 34.61 6.56 4.39
CA TRP A 938 35.55 7.00 5.41
C TRP A 938 36.95 7.08 4.87
N THR A 939 37.64 8.22 5.16
CA THR A 939 39.05 8.39 4.89
C THR A 939 39.89 8.46 6.18
N ASN A 940 41.18 8.33 6.05
CA ASN A 940 42.11 8.47 7.19
C ASN A 940 42.46 9.94 7.51
N SER A 941 41.96 10.89 6.75
CA SER A 941 42.26 12.31 6.96
C SER A 941 41.34 12.90 8.01
N TRP A 942 41.91 13.83 8.80
CA TRP A 942 41.16 14.65 9.72
C TRP A 942 40.63 15.90 8.97
N PHE A 943 39.39 16.29 9.29
CA PHE A 943 38.77 17.47 8.71
C PHE A 943 39.33 18.76 9.35
N ASP A 944 39.61 18.69 10.66
CA ASP A 944 40.02 19.81 11.51
C ASP A 944 41.42 19.58 12.15
N LYS A 945 42.00 20.67 12.65
CA LYS A 945 43.29 20.62 13.38
C LYS A 945 43.19 19.99 14.75
N ASP A 946 41.98 20.02 15.36
CA ASP A 946 41.73 19.51 16.71
C ASP A 946 41.51 18.01 16.70
N LYS A 947 41.45 17.41 15.51
CA LYS A 947 41.28 15.96 15.27
C LYS A 947 40.00 15.40 15.89
N GLU A 948 38.87 16.12 15.75
CA GLU A 948 37.55 15.70 16.22
C GLU A 948 36.76 15.00 15.15
N TRP A 949 36.97 15.38 13.87
CA TRP A 949 36.14 14.94 12.74
C TRP A 949 36.97 14.28 11.65
N ARG A 950 36.49 13.12 11.16
CA ARG A 950 37.07 12.41 10.02
C ARG A 950 36.36 12.80 8.75
N VAL A 951 37.10 12.88 7.64
CA VAL A 951 36.57 13.21 6.32
C VAL A 951 35.90 11.99 5.70
N LEU A 952 34.72 12.20 5.11
CA LEU A 952 34.02 11.26 4.21
C LEU A 952 33.97 11.86 2.80
N ARG A 953 34.01 11.00 1.79
CA ARG A 953 34.01 11.38 0.38
C ARG A 953 33.01 10.59 -0.43
N GLY A 954 32.58 11.14 -1.61
CA GLY A 954 31.87 10.43 -2.67
C GLY A 954 30.36 10.66 -2.75
N GLY A 955 29.71 11.03 -1.66
CA GLY A 955 28.22 11.01 -1.63
C GLY A 955 27.69 9.60 -1.45
N SER A 956 26.37 9.44 -1.46
CA SER A 956 25.71 8.17 -1.18
C SER A 956 24.39 8.03 -1.96
N TRP A 957 23.73 6.89 -1.80
CA TRP A 957 22.46 6.57 -2.44
C TRP A 957 21.34 7.59 -2.14
N ASP A 958 21.37 8.25 -0.99
CA ASP A 958 20.43 9.27 -0.54
C ASP A 958 20.86 10.71 -0.92
N GLY A 959 22.07 10.90 -1.46
CA GLY A 959 22.62 12.18 -1.88
C GLY A 959 22.26 12.52 -3.33
N SER A 960 21.99 13.83 -3.62
CA SER A 960 21.74 14.27 -5.00
C SER A 960 23.04 14.41 -5.81
N GLN A 961 22.92 14.56 -7.13
CA GLN A 961 24.02 14.87 -8.07
C GLN A 961 24.92 16.06 -7.62
N HIS A 962 24.38 16.96 -6.80
CA HIS A 962 25.14 18.10 -6.29
C HIS A 962 26.10 17.74 -5.15
N VAL A 963 25.75 16.68 -4.43
CA VAL A 963 26.53 16.12 -3.31
C VAL A 963 27.46 15.01 -3.80
N ALA A 964 27.00 14.19 -4.75
CA ALA A 964 27.72 13.09 -5.36
C ALA A 964 28.79 13.60 -6.36
N ARG A 965 29.79 14.37 -5.89
CA ARG A 965 30.89 14.93 -6.70
C ARG A 965 32.24 14.63 -6.06
N VAL A 966 33.27 14.52 -6.89
CA VAL A 966 34.65 14.30 -6.44
C VAL A 966 35.13 15.35 -5.45
N GLY A 967 34.75 16.61 -5.64
CA GLY A 967 35.21 17.72 -4.78
C GLY A 967 34.42 17.89 -3.48
N ILE A 968 33.31 17.19 -3.28
CA ILE A 968 32.49 17.36 -2.06
C ILE A 968 33.10 16.59 -0.89
N ARG A 969 33.13 17.25 0.24
CA ARG A 969 33.58 16.72 1.54
C ARG A 969 32.41 16.66 2.49
N ASN A 970 32.36 15.60 3.25
CA ASN A 970 31.55 15.48 4.44
C ASN A 970 32.48 15.14 5.63
N TRP A 971 32.03 15.38 6.84
CA TRP A 971 32.82 15.10 8.04
C TRP A 971 31.94 14.67 9.20
N HIS A 972 32.40 13.69 9.93
CA HIS A 972 31.71 13.19 11.10
C HIS A 972 32.69 12.73 12.18
N SER A 973 32.20 12.67 13.42
CA SER A 973 32.96 12.06 14.51
C SER A 973 33.33 10.61 14.16
N PRO A 974 34.52 10.13 14.54
CA PRO A 974 34.91 8.74 14.33
C PRO A 974 33.94 7.70 14.92
N ARG A 975 33.03 8.12 15.80
CA ARG A 975 31.96 7.31 16.42
C ARG A 975 30.66 7.25 15.62
N SER A 976 30.49 8.14 14.66
CA SER A 976 29.28 8.25 13.86
C SER A 976 29.14 7.09 12.89
N TRP A 977 27.88 6.74 12.60
CA TRP A 977 27.51 5.71 11.64
C TRP A 977 26.20 6.10 10.96
N SER A 978 25.96 5.59 9.75
CA SER A 978 24.74 5.80 8.98
C SER A 978 24.49 4.62 8.05
N SER A 979 23.28 4.45 7.54
CA SER A 979 22.96 3.54 6.44
C SER A 979 23.61 3.94 5.11
N SER A 980 24.21 5.13 5.07
CA SER A 980 24.91 5.69 3.91
C SER A 980 26.45 5.80 4.11
N PHE A 981 27.02 5.35 5.25
CA PHE A 981 28.45 5.39 5.51
C PHE A 981 29.08 4.01 5.36
N GLY A 982 30.02 3.90 4.44
CA GLY A 982 30.85 2.74 4.18
C GLY A 982 32.33 3.13 4.09
N PHE A 983 33.17 2.32 3.44
CA PHE A 983 34.58 2.61 3.23
C PHE A 983 35.18 1.74 2.13
N ARG A 984 36.35 2.13 1.62
CA ARG A 984 37.22 1.28 0.79
C ARG A 984 38.65 1.30 1.32
N VAL A 985 39.44 0.39 0.83
CA VAL A 985 40.84 0.26 1.25
C VAL A 985 41.83 0.65 0.15
N VAL A 986 43.02 1.09 0.58
CA VAL A 986 44.18 1.29 -0.28
C VAL A 986 45.34 0.44 0.22
N SER A 987 46.29 0.14 -0.67
CA SER A 987 47.51 -0.59 -0.41
C SER A 987 48.71 0.10 -1.08
N PRO A 988 49.90 0.11 -0.53
CA PRO A 988 51.08 0.57 -1.24
C PRO A 988 51.36 -0.35 -2.44
N VAL A 989 51.75 0.24 -3.58
CA VAL A 989 52.30 -0.54 -4.69
C VAL A 989 53.72 -0.86 -4.39
N GLY A 990 54.05 -2.13 -4.25
CA GLY A 990 55.45 -2.57 -3.99
C GLY A 990 56.38 -2.11 -5.13
N SER A 991 57.57 -1.61 -4.78
CA SER A 991 58.62 -1.38 -5.75
C SER A 991 59.20 -2.73 -6.20
N GLY A 992 58.52 -3.36 -7.17
CA GLY A 992 59.09 -4.51 -7.84
C GLY A 992 58.30 -5.79 -7.74
N SER A 993 57.54 -6.12 -8.72
CA SER A 993 57.47 -7.39 -9.40
C SER A 993 57.06 -7.16 -10.81
#